data_8be3cc07c31406585fd52c8a48596e58
#
_entry.id   8be3cc07c31406585fd52c8a48596e58
#
_cell.length_a   1.000
_cell.length_b   1.000
_cell.length_c   1.000
_cell.angle_alpha   90.00
_cell.angle_beta   90.00
_cell.angle_gamma   90.00
#
_symmetry.space_group_name_H-M   'P 1'
#
loop_
_entity.id
_entity.type
_entity.pdbx_description
1 polymer ?
#
loop_
_entity_poly.entity_id
_entity_poly.type
_entity_poly.pdbx_seq_one_letter_code
_entity_poly.pdbx_strand_id
1 'polypeptide(L)'
;MTSYMGESLHIELLGRLPSSLLIPLVFMLFVCGVVSLGLVINRLWLRKVRLLVVIGLNIAAWLLLVAILSPVTLRDNEPPAVVLVTHSEVPLSEASFNDIASDASVWFTQRAWLSLSQTQWFNRLPMFRPKVVREPEDIIWAEPTLQHLVVIGDGMTMQQWQRFKQRKGSNDPAISVTLKKGIAVTGLVSMRWQRQLNRGQWQRVSGVLQVAPAEAIGNLQQTIYHVYLKDPAGQVVAQQAVRDGETFELLVNVKTEGLWQYQLALAKASDDITVVEENLAFEVTRPSFAKLLIRQSAPSFETRHVKNWAVEQGAQVTVETQISKNRYISQHANYPQEDRSDEKTAQVDSFDTLSTLDQYDLLIIDARGLMKLSQHQQDNLAVAVKRGLGVLVIGDSTLFTENNLPEVLNQFRISHGSTIESDQSLLSWQFDQAGEPLNVIAADIPASSGFSLVKGAEGRVIVPGIHWGLGKVAISLTNQTYQWHTAGQRQLYSRYWQFLFESLARQSLAPYLLPVENDHLNIARQPLPRCFSVNENLYSRLADYALRYQDSEGTPVALIPQVDEVNQNMACGVIYPASSGWQRITLSANEETLSHSFYVYNESDWPAWQQQRKHNAGKRMQSAMQTGLKQTYWTEISLWPLWWGLLLMCSLLWIERKFWTNRIDTGST
;
A
#
# COMPACT_ATOMS: atom_id res chain seq x y z
N MET A 1 -7.12 3.78 -47.68
CA MET A 1 -7.09 2.91 -48.88
C MET A 1 -6.07 1.81 -48.62
N THR A 2 -6.54 0.55 -48.63
CA THR A 2 -5.78 -0.71 -48.67
C THR A 2 -4.92 -1.08 -47.46
N SER A 3 -5.50 -1.85 -46.55
CA SER A 3 -4.89 -3.11 -46.09
C SER A 3 -6.00 -4.02 -45.55
N TYR A 4 -6.77 -4.61 -46.42
CA TYR A 4 -7.50 -5.85 -46.15
C TYR A 4 -6.52 -6.98 -46.46
N MET A 5 -5.99 -7.63 -45.42
CA MET A 5 -5.27 -8.89 -45.61
C MET A 5 -5.50 -9.82 -44.45
N GLY A 6 -6.18 -10.93 -44.75
CA GLY A 6 -5.95 -12.21 -44.07
C GLY A 6 -6.87 -12.52 -42.90
N GLU A 7 -8.17 -12.41 -43.06
CA GLU A 7 -9.12 -13.17 -42.24
C GLU A 7 -8.96 -14.64 -42.58
N SER A 8 -8.33 -15.42 -41.71
CA SER A 8 -8.28 -16.88 -41.85
C SER A 8 -9.63 -17.44 -41.40
N LEU A 9 -10.45 -17.84 -42.39
CA LEU A 9 -11.71 -18.54 -42.19
C LEU A 9 -11.39 -19.97 -41.70
N HIS A 10 -11.83 -20.33 -40.52
CA HIS A 10 -11.71 -21.70 -40.00
C HIS A 10 -13.11 -22.33 -40.05
N ILE A 11 -13.27 -23.37 -40.86
CA ILE A 11 -14.52 -24.13 -40.99
C ILE A 11 -14.32 -25.41 -40.16
N GLU A 12 -14.88 -25.45 -38.96
CA GLU A 12 -14.97 -26.71 -38.19
C GLU A 12 -16.24 -27.45 -38.57
N LEU A 13 -16.09 -28.44 -39.42
CA LEU A 13 -17.20 -29.34 -39.75
C LEU A 13 -17.55 -30.14 -38.48
N LEU A 14 -18.71 -29.79 -37.84
CA LEU A 14 -19.30 -30.55 -36.73
C LEU A 14 -18.38 -30.71 -35.48
N GLY A 15 -17.59 -29.70 -35.14
CA GLY A 15 -16.52 -29.75 -34.11
C GLY A 15 -16.94 -30.04 -32.68
N ARG A 16 -18.21 -30.35 -32.40
CA ARG A 16 -18.69 -30.75 -31.08
C ARG A 16 -19.01 -32.25 -30.94
N LEU A 17 -18.88 -33.01 -32.01
CA LEU A 17 -19.15 -34.44 -31.97
C LEU A 17 -17.84 -35.26 -31.96
N PRO A 18 -17.79 -36.32 -31.18
CA PRO A 18 -16.63 -37.23 -31.22
C PRO A 18 -16.48 -37.79 -32.63
N SER A 19 -15.23 -37.93 -33.07
CA SER A 19 -14.87 -38.38 -34.44
C SER A 19 -15.54 -39.70 -34.85
N SER A 20 -15.92 -40.57 -33.92
CA SER A 20 -16.67 -41.81 -34.14
C SER A 20 -18.10 -41.61 -34.61
N LEU A 21 -18.74 -40.47 -34.32
CA LEU A 21 -20.11 -40.12 -34.75
C LEU A 21 -20.13 -39.19 -35.97
N LEU A 22 -19.06 -38.48 -36.22
CA LEU A 22 -18.93 -37.49 -37.27
C LEU A 22 -18.95 -38.15 -38.68
N ILE A 23 -18.16 -39.22 -38.84
CA ILE A 23 -18.09 -39.95 -40.13
C ILE A 23 -19.43 -40.57 -40.53
N PRO A 24 -20.16 -41.31 -39.67
CA PRO A 24 -21.45 -41.87 -40.02
C PRO A 24 -22.53 -40.77 -40.27
N LEU A 25 -22.48 -39.64 -39.56
CA LEU A 25 -23.43 -38.54 -39.78
C LEU A 25 -23.23 -37.84 -41.10
N VAL A 26 -21.99 -37.53 -41.47
CA VAL A 26 -21.65 -36.93 -42.79
C VAL A 26 -22.02 -37.89 -43.92
N PHE A 27 -21.75 -39.20 -43.74
CA PHE A 27 -22.15 -40.23 -44.72
C PHE A 27 -23.67 -40.32 -44.87
N MET A 28 -24.42 -40.27 -43.76
CA MET A 28 -25.88 -40.26 -43.77
C MET A 28 -26.43 -39.05 -44.49
N LEU A 29 -25.91 -37.83 -44.21
CA LEU A 29 -26.32 -36.61 -44.92
C LEU A 29 -26.03 -36.69 -46.41
N PHE A 30 -24.88 -37.19 -46.80
CA PHE A 30 -24.52 -37.39 -48.20
C PHE A 30 -25.48 -38.36 -48.91
N VAL A 31 -25.77 -39.51 -48.29
CA VAL A 31 -26.71 -40.51 -48.82
C VAL A 31 -28.12 -39.89 -48.97
N CYS A 32 -28.60 -39.16 -47.96
CA CYS A 32 -29.91 -38.47 -48.02
C CYS A 32 -29.94 -37.43 -49.15
N GLY A 33 -28.86 -36.67 -49.36
CA GLY A 33 -28.72 -35.73 -50.46
C GLY A 33 -28.80 -36.38 -51.83
N VAL A 34 -28.06 -37.48 -52.03
CA VAL A 34 -28.05 -38.25 -53.28
C VAL A 34 -29.40 -38.88 -53.54
N VAL A 35 -30.05 -39.48 -52.54
CA VAL A 35 -31.38 -40.05 -52.64
C VAL A 35 -32.43 -38.98 -53.02
N SER A 36 -32.38 -37.83 -52.35
CA SER A 36 -33.24 -36.68 -52.63
C SER A 36 -33.11 -36.21 -54.07
N LEU A 37 -31.87 -36.07 -54.54
CA LEU A 37 -31.57 -35.70 -55.93
C LEU A 37 -32.04 -36.74 -56.94
N GLY A 38 -31.81 -38.06 -56.65
CA GLY A 38 -32.28 -39.16 -57.48
C GLY A 38 -33.78 -39.22 -57.60
N LEU A 39 -34.49 -38.98 -56.49
CA LEU A 39 -35.98 -38.91 -56.53
C LEU A 39 -36.51 -37.71 -57.38
N VAL A 40 -35.82 -36.57 -57.34
CA VAL A 40 -36.17 -35.42 -58.19
C VAL A 40 -35.91 -35.69 -59.66
N ILE A 41 -34.80 -36.32 -60.00
CA ILE A 41 -34.46 -36.69 -61.39
C ILE A 41 -35.45 -37.72 -61.89
N ASN A 42 -35.75 -38.76 -61.18
CA ASN A 42 -36.68 -39.79 -61.56
C ASN A 42 -38.09 -39.26 -61.79
N ARG A 43 -38.53 -38.31 -61.00
CA ARG A 43 -39.84 -37.69 -61.06
C ARG A 43 -40.01 -36.70 -62.28
N LEU A 44 -38.95 -35.97 -62.64
CA LEU A 44 -39.00 -34.84 -63.54
C LEU A 44 -38.26 -35.06 -64.90
N TRP A 45 -37.82 -36.27 -65.17
CA TRP A 45 -36.98 -36.67 -66.32
C TRP A 45 -37.50 -36.12 -67.68
N LEU A 46 -38.79 -36.08 -67.88
CA LEU A 46 -39.45 -35.61 -69.15
C LEU A 46 -39.55 -34.09 -69.28
N ARG A 47 -39.26 -33.28 -68.27
CA ARG A 47 -39.39 -31.84 -68.22
C ARG A 47 -38.08 -31.14 -67.90
N LYS A 48 -37.20 -31.04 -68.90
CA LYS A 48 -35.82 -30.61 -68.74
C LYS A 48 -35.61 -29.30 -68.01
N VAL A 49 -36.41 -28.21 -68.35
CA VAL A 49 -36.23 -26.89 -67.69
C VAL A 49 -36.67 -26.91 -66.25
N ARG A 50 -37.77 -27.57 -65.93
CA ARG A 50 -38.26 -27.72 -64.55
C ARG A 50 -37.35 -28.58 -63.73
N LEU A 51 -36.78 -29.66 -64.31
CA LEU A 51 -35.81 -30.49 -63.70
C LEU A 51 -34.59 -29.66 -63.23
N LEU A 52 -34.04 -28.80 -64.06
CA LEU A 52 -32.92 -27.95 -63.76
C LEU A 52 -33.16 -27.01 -62.55
N VAL A 53 -34.36 -26.37 -62.55
CA VAL A 53 -34.75 -25.43 -61.47
C VAL A 53 -34.90 -26.17 -60.15
N VAL A 54 -35.57 -27.34 -60.11
CA VAL A 54 -35.81 -28.11 -58.89
C VAL A 54 -34.50 -28.75 -58.35
N ILE A 55 -33.64 -29.20 -59.28
CA ILE A 55 -32.31 -29.64 -58.90
C ILE A 55 -31.49 -28.52 -58.26
N GLY A 56 -31.51 -27.33 -58.89
CA GLY A 56 -30.80 -26.16 -58.32
C GLY A 56 -31.32 -25.75 -56.94
N LEU A 57 -32.64 -25.70 -56.73
CA LEU A 57 -33.21 -25.42 -55.40
C LEU A 57 -32.90 -26.50 -54.38
N ASN A 58 -32.90 -27.80 -54.79
CA ASN A 58 -32.56 -28.91 -53.90
C ASN A 58 -31.08 -28.85 -53.45
N ILE A 59 -30.18 -28.63 -54.40
CA ILE A 59 -28.75 -28.47 -54.11
C ILE A 59 -28.53 -27.26 -53.20
N ALA A 60 -29.16 -26.13 -53.46
CA ALA A 60 -29.06 -24.93 -52.63
C ALA A 60 -29.57 -25.18 -51.20
N ALA A 61 -30.68 -25.90 -51.03
CA ALA A 61 -31.19 -26.27 -49.72
C ALA A 61 -30.20 -27.18 -48.93
N TRP A 62 -29.58 -28.17 -49.62
CA TRP A 62 -28.60 -29.04 -49.02
C TRP A 62 -27.30 -28.29 -48.66
N LEU A 63 -26.85 -27.36 -49.49
CA LEU A 63 -25.68 -26.51 -49.18
C LEU A 63 -25.94 -25.61 -47.97
N LEU A 64 -27.14 -25.03 -47.88
CA LEU A 64 -27.55 -24.24 -46.73
C LEU A 64 -27.63 -25.10 -45.46
N LEU A 65 -28.16 -26.31 -45.54
CA LEU A 65 -28.22 -27.23 -44.42
C LEU A 65 -26.82 -27.62 -43.94
N VAL A 66 -25.90 -27.94 -44.86
CA VAL A 66 -24.51 -28.22 -44.53
C VAL A 66 -23.81 -26.99 -43.91
N ALA A 67 -24.07 -25.80 -44.45
CA ALA A 67 -23.51 -24.56 -43.88
C ALA A 67 -24.05 -24.25 -42.47
N ILE A 68 -25.30 -24.59 -42.17
CA ILE A 68 -25.88 -24.45 -40.81
C ILE A 68 -25.27 -25.46 -39.86
N LEU A 69 -24.98 -26.68 -40.32
CA LEU A 69 -24.35 -27.73 -39.50
C LEU A 69 -22.83 -27.57 -39.35
N SER A 70 -22.23 -26.68 -40.14
CA SER A 70 -20.80 -26.33 -40.06
C SER A 70 -20.66 -24.90 -39.56
N PRO A 71 -20.61 -24.67 -38.23
CA PRO A 71 -20.46 -23.33 -37.71
C PRO A 71 -19.15 -22.72 -38.22
N VAL A 72 -19.30 -21.62 -38.94
CA VAL A 72 -18.18 -20.83 -39.46
C VAL A 72 -17.77 -19.87 -38.33
N THR A 73 -16.56 -20.04 -37.84
CA THR A 73 -15.96 -19.13 -36.90
C THR A 73 -14.99 -18.20 -37.61
N LEU A 74 -15.11 -16.93 -37.36
CA LEU A 74 -14.16 -15.91 -37.81
C LEU A 74 -13.09 -15.73 -36.72
N ARG A 75 -11.87 -15.61 -37.17
CA ARG A 75 -10.78 -15.23 -36.29
C ARG A 75 -10.89 -13.74 -35.98
N ASP A 76 -11.24 -13.43 -34.74
CA ASP A 76 -11.23 -12.06 -34.26
C ASP A 76 -9.94 -11.81 -33.49
N ASN A 77 -9.36 -10.62 -33.70
CA ASN A 77 -8.15 -10.23 -33.02
C ASN A 77 -8.39 -9.64 -31.63
N GLU A 78 -9.65 -9.30 -31.33
CA GLU A 78 -10.04 -8.69 -30.07
C GLU A 78 -11.17 -9.51 -29.41
N PRO A 79 -11.00 -9.87 -28.10
CA PRO A 79 -12.08 -10.54 -27.37
C PRO A 79 -13.24 -9.59 -27.14
N PRO A 80 -14.47 -10.09 -27.01
CA PRO A 80 -15.60 -9.26 -26.62
C PRO A 80 -15.30 -8.54 -25.32
N ALA A 81 -15.37 -7.22 -25.35
CA ALA A 81 -15.04 -6.38 -24.19
C ALA A 81 -16.18 -6.42 -23.18
N VAL A 82 -15.85 -6.69 -21.93
CA VAL A 82 -16.74 -6.46 -20.80
C VAL A 82 -16.37 -5.12 -20.18
N VAL A 83 -17.32 -4.21 -20.12
CA VAL A 83 -17.12 -2.87 -19.56
C VAL A 83 -17.65 -2.83 -18.14
N LEU A 84 -16.79 -2.49 -17.20
CA LEU A 84 -17.16 -2.26 -15.81
C LEU A 84 -17.10 -0.76 -15.50
N VAL A 85 -18.26 -0.18 -15.21
CA VAL A 85 -18.38 1.22 -14.81
C VAL A 85 -18.28 1.28 -13.28
N THR A 86 -17.22 1.91 -12.78
CA THR A 86 -17.01 2.18 -11.37
C THR A 86 -17.45 3.59 -11.01
N HIS A 87 -17.62 3.84 -9.71
CA HIS A 87 -17.90 5.21 -9.23
C HIS A 87 -16.79 6.15 -9.66
N SER A 88 -17.16 7.39 -9.96
CA SER A 88 -16.25 8.49 -10.26
C SER A 88 -16.65 9.72 -9.47
N GLU A 89 -15.69 10.36 -8.81
CA GLU A 89 -15.90 11.59 -8.03
C GLU A 89 -16.38 12.74 -8.94
N VAL A 90 -15.83 12.82 -10.16
CA VAL A 90 -16.36 13.71 -11.20
C VAL A 90 -17.41 12.96 -12.00
N PRO A 91 -18.62 13.50 -12.18
CA PRO A 91 -19.66 12.85 -12.95
C PRO A 91 -19.18 12.45 -14.35
N LEU A 92 -19.39 11.19 -14.71
CA LEU A 92 -19.09 10.69 -16.05
C LEU A 92 -20.01 11.38 -17.05
N SER A 93 -19.47 11.77 -18.21
CA SER A 93 -20.21 12.37 -19.32
C SER A 93 -20.57 11.32 -20.37
N GLU A 94 -21.51 11.65 -21.27
CA GLU A 94 -21.86 10.84 -22.43
C GLU A 94 -20.61 10.46 -23.26
N ALA A 95 -19.67 11.38 -23.39
CA ALA A 95 -18.40 11.16 -24.10
C ALA A 95 -17.58 9.99 -23.55
N SER A 96 -17.72 9.66 -22.26
CA SER A 96 -17.02 8.54 -21.62
C SER A 96 -17.47 7.17 -22.18
N PHE A 97 -18.62 7.12 -22.84
CA PHE A 97 -19.29 5.92 -23.37
C PHE A 97 -19.22 5.81 -24.87
N ASN A 98 -18.80 6.85 -25.60
CA ASN A 98 -18.82 6.87 -27.08
C ASN A 98 -17.97 5.79 -27.75
N ASP A 99 -16.91 5.34 -27.10
CA ASP A 99 -15.99 4.31 -27.64
C ASP A 99 -16.32 2.90 -27.17
N ILE A 100 -17.48 2.67 -26.62
CA ILE A 100 -17.90 1.32 -26.20
C ILE A 100 -18.47 0.60 -27.43
N ALA A 101 -17.93 -0.58 -27.72
CA ALA A 101 -18.42 -1.41 -28.78
C ALA A 101 -19.90 -1.77 -28.55
N SER A 102 -20.69 -1.82 -29.64
CA SER A 102 -22.15 -2.06 -29.57
C SER A 102 -22.53 -3.44 -29.03
N ASP A 103 -21.60 -4.38 -29.02
CA ASP A 103 -21.73 -5.76 -28.54
C ASP A 103 -21.12 -5.95 -27.13
N ALA A 104 -20.53 -4.90 -26.55
CA ALA A 104 -19.92 -4.98 -25.23
C ALA A 104 -20.97 -5.19 -24.13
N SER A 105 -20.66 -6.12 -23.20
CA SER A 105 -21.46 -6.33 -21.99
C SER A 105 -21.11 -5.25 -20.95
N VAL A 106 -22.05 -4.35 -20.65
CA VAL A 106 -21.81 -3.23 -19.72
C VAL A 106 -22.37 -3.53 -18.33
N TRP A 107 -21.51 -3.46 -17.33
CA TRP A 107 -21.81 -3.67 -15.92
C TRP A 107 -21.53 -2.41 -15.11
N PHE A 108 -22.35 -2.18 -14.10
CA PHE A 108 -22.21 -1.05 -13.18
C PHE A 108 -21.97 -1.55 -11.78
N THR A 109 -21.08 -0.91 -11.05
CA THR A 109 -21.07 -1.05 -9.60
C THR A 109 -22.31 -0.38 -9.02
N GLN A 110 -22.80 -0.86 -7.88
CA GLN A 110 -24.02 -0.32 -7.26
C GLN A 110 -23.93 1.20 -7.04
N ARG A 111 -22.77 1.72 -6.63
CA ARG A 111 -22.54 3.18 -6.46
C ARG A 111 -22.56 3.94 -7.77
N ALA A 112 -21.90 3.42 -8.80
CA ALA A 112 -21.91 4.04 -10.13
C ALA A 112 -23.32 4.08 -10.71
N TRP A 113 -24.08 2.99 -10.53
CA TRP A 113 -25.47 2.94 -10.96
C TRP A 113 -26.33 3.99 -10.27
N LEU A 114 -26.25 4.11 -8.93
CA LEU A 114 -27.03 5.08 -8.16
C LEU A 114 -26.73 6.53 -8.58
N SER A 115 -25.47 6.86 -8.87
CA SER A 115 -25.09 8.21 -9.31
C SER A 115 -25.53 8.50 -10.75
N LEU A 116 -25.36 7.56 -11.68
CA LEU A 116 -25.65 7.74 -13.09
C LEU A 116 -27.16 7.68 -13.41
N SER A 117 -27.92 6.83 -12.71
CA SER A 117 -29.37 6.68 -12.92
C SER A 117 -30.17 7.96 -12.63
N GLN A 118 -29.59 8.89 -11.89
CA GLN A 118 -30.19 10.20 -11.62
C GLN A 118 -29.95 11.22 -12.72
N THR A 119 -29.05 10.92 -13.69
CA THR A 119 -28.69 11.86 -14.75
C THR A 119 -29.62 11.72 -15.95
N GLN A 120 -30.10 12.87 -16.53
CA GLN A 120 -31.04 12.87 -17.63
C GLN A 120 -30.46 12.27 -18.93
N TRP A 121 -29.19 12.47 -19.22
CA TRP A 121 -28.54 11.96 -20.41
C TRP A 121 -28.43 10.43 -20.41
N PHE A 122 -28.14 9.83 -19.26
CA PHE A 122 -28.01 8.40 -19.10
C PHE A 122 -29.33 7.66 -19.41
N ASN A 123 -30.44 8.23 -18.95
CA ASN A 123 -31.77 7.67 -19.20
C ASN A 123 -32.20 7.72 -20.68
N ARG A 124 -31.48 8.47 -21.53
CA ARG A 124 -31.72 8.56 -22.99
C ARG A 124 -30.92 7.54 -23.80
N LEU A 125 -29.97 6.82 -23.18
CA LEU A 125 -29.18 5.79 -23.86
C LEU A 125 -30.04 4.52 -24.05
N PRO A 126 -30.50 4.19 -25.29
CA PRO A 126 -31.45 3.10 -25.51
C PRO A 126 -30.82 1.70 -25.45
N MET A 127 -29.51 1.60 -25.28
CA MET A 127 -28.73 0.40 -25.60
C MET A 127 -28.41 -0.52 -24.46
N PHE A 128 -28.65 -0.13 -23.23
CA PHE A 128 -28.13 -0.95 -22.11
C PHE A 128 -29.26 -1.45 -21.20
N ARG A 129 -29.45 -2.76 -21.15
CA ARG A 129 -30.09 -3.37 -20.00
C ARG A 129 -29.05 -3.29 -18.86
N PRO A 130 -29.26 -2.44 -17.84
CA PRO A 130 -28.26 -2.24 -16.79
C PRO A 130 -28.07 -3.54 -16.02
N LYS A 131 -26.87 -4.07 -16.09
CA LYS A 131 -26.41 -5.14 -15.23
C LYS A 131 -25.65 -4.52 -14.08
N VAL A 132 -25.98 -4.85 -12.84
CA VAL A 132 -25.39 -4.25 -11.64
C VAL A 132 -24.70 -5.33 -10.82
N VAL A 133 -23.45 -5.06 -10.42
CA VAL A 133 -22.71 -5.87 -9.45
C VAL A 133 -22.59 -5.10 -8.14
N ARG A 134 -22.58 -5.84 -7.03
CA ARG A 134 -22.45 -5.24 -5.70
C ARG A 134 -21.04 -4.67 -5.51
N GLU A 135 -20.04 -5.51 -5.71
CA GLU A 135 -18.63 -5.15 -5.63
C GLU A 135 -17.98 -5.33 -7.01
N PRO A 136 -17.02 -4.47 -7.39
CA PRO A 136 -16.41 -4.53 -8.71
C PRO A 136 -15.72 -5.86 -9.04
N GLU A 137 -15.19 -6.55 -8.03
CA GLU A 137 -14.57 -7.87 -8.20
C GLU A 137 -15.55 -9.02 -8.46
N ASP A 138 -16.85 -8.81 -8.23
CA ASP A 138 -17.90 -9.81 -8.50
C ASP A 138 -18.14 -10.02 -9.99
N ILE A 139 -17.59 -9.15 -10.84
CA ILE A 139 -17.68 -9.26 -12.30
C ILE A 139 -17.17 -10.60 -12.85
N ILE A 140 -16.19 -11.21 -12.19
CA ILE A 140 -15.66 -12.54 -12.57
C ILE A 140 -16.74 -13.63 -12.52
N TRP A 141 -17.60 -13.56 -11.50
CA TRP A 141 -18.68 -14.54 -11.35
C TRP A 141 -19.87 -14.22 -12.26
N ALA A 142 -20.06 -12.94 -12.53
CA ALA A 142 -21.13 -12.48 -13.40
C ALA A 142 -20.85 -12.76 -14.89
N GLU A 143 -19.57 -12.73 -15.29
CA GLU A 143 -19.09 -13.02 -16.64
C GLU A 143 -17.92 -14.04 -16.59
N PRO A 144 -18.22 -15.33 -16.48
CA PRO A 144 -17.19 -16.38 -16.36
C PRO A 144 -16.25 -16.48 -17.57
N THR A 145 -16.70 -16.00 -18.73
CA THR A 145 -15.94 -15.98 -20.00
C THR A 145 -15.11 -14.71 -20.18
N LEU A 146 -14.97 -13.89 -19.13
CA LEU A 146 -14.25 -12.63 -19.16
C LEU A 146 -12.79 -12.79 -19.60
N GLN A 147 -12.40 -12.15 -20.69
CA GLN A 147 -11.04 -12.15 -21.23
C GLN A 147 -10.51 -10.72 -21.43
N HIS A 148 -11.37 -9.75 -21.70
CA HIS A 148 -11.01 -8.34 -21.79
C HIS A 148 -11.92 -7.49 -20.91
N LEU A 149 -11.33 -6.84 -19.90
CA LEU A 149 -12.03 -5.96 -18.97
C LEU A 149 -11.67 -4.50 -19.24
N VAL A 150 -12.64 -3.69 -19.60
CA VAL A 150 -12.51 -2.24 -19.70
C VAL A 150 -13.12 -1.61 -18.45
N VAL A 151 -12.32 -0.94 -17.65
CA VAL A 151 -12.77 -0.25 -16.43
C VAL A 151 -12.90 1.25 -16.71
N ILE A 152 -14.10 1.80 -16.50
CA ILE A 152 -14.42 3.23 -16.68
C ILE A 152 -14.68 3.85 -15.31
N GLY A 153 -14.18 5.06 -15.08
CA GLY A 153 -14.31 5.80 -13.82
C GLY A 153 -13.03 5.78 -13.00
N ASP A 154 -13.15 5.85 -11.68
CA ASP A 154 -11.97 5.92 -10.79
C ASP A 154 -11.24 4.57 -10.64
N GLY A 155 -11.89 3.48 -11.03
CA GLY A 155 -11.32 2.14 -10.96
C GLY A 155 -11.53 1.45 -9.62
N MET A 156 -10.66 0.47 -9.33
CA MET A 156 -10.70 -0.37 -8.14
C MET A 156 -9.51 -0.13 -7.23
N THR A 157 -9.68 -0.34 -5.93
CA THR A 157 -8.59 -0.32 -4.95
C THR A 157 -7.64 -1.52 -5.16
N MET A 158 -6.41 -1.44 -4.62
CA MET A 158 -5.47 -2.56 -4.70
C MET A 158 -6.04 -3.84 -4.07
N GLN A 159 -6.75 -3.72 -2.95
CA GLN A 159 -7.39 -4.86 -2.27
C GLN A 159 -8.49 -5.50 -3.14
N GLN A 160 -9.33 -4.69 -3.82
CA GLN A 160 -10.32 -5.19 -4.76
C GLN A 160 -9.67 -5.91 -5.94
N TRP A 161 -8.57 -5.37 -6.48
CA TRP A 161 -7.78 -6.03 -7.50
C TRP A 161 -7.16 -7.35 -7.05
N GLN A 162 -6.67 -7.42 -5.80
CA GLN A 162 -6.15 -8.67 -5.22
C GLN A 162 -7.26 -9.72 -5.11
N ARG A 163 -8.45 -9.33 -4.59
CA ARG A 163 -9.61 -10.23 -4.52
C ARG A 163 -10.07 -10.67 -5.91
N PHE A 164 -10.09 -9.75 -6.88
CA PHE A 164 -10.36 -10.08 -8.27
C PHE A 164 -9.39 -11.13 -8.81
N LYS A 165 -8.09 -10.98 -8.54
CA LYS A 165 -7.06 -11.95 -8.94
C LYS A 165 -7.20 -13.30 -8.23
N GLN A 166 -7.52 -13.29 -6.94
CA GLN A 166 -7.71 -14.53 -6.15
C GLN A 166 -8.94 -15.33 -6.59
N ARG A 167 -10.04 -14.65 -6.95
CA ARG A 167 -11.27 -15.27 -7.46
C ARG A 167 -11.09 -15.91 -8.84
N LYS A 168 -10.13 -15.40 -9.59
CA LYS A 168 -9.69 -16.01 -10.83
C LYS A 168 -8.77 -17.17 -10.49
N GLY A 169 -9.14 -18.40 -10.92
CA GLY A 169 -8.32 -19.57 -10.74
C GLY A 169 -6.97 -19.48 -11.46
N SER A 170 -5.97 -20.16 -10.98
CA SER A 170 -4.64 -20.22 -11.63
C SER A 170 -4.67 -20.79 -13.05
N ASN A 171 -5.68 -21.57 -13.38
CA ASN A 171 -5.86 -22.24 -14.67
C ASN A 171 -6.76 -21.44 -15.64
N ASP A 172 -7.36 -20.33 -15.21
CA ASP A 172 -8.21 -19.53 -16.08
C ASP A 172 -7.39 -18.71 -17.09
N PRO A 173 -7.93 -18.46 -18.31
CA PRO A 173 -7.22 -17.69 -19.32
C PRO A 173 -6.83 -16.32 -18.83
N ALA A 174 -5.72 -15.78 -19.32
CA ALA A 174 -5.26 -14.44 -18.95
C ALA A 174 -6.34 -13.40 -19.30
N ILE A 175 -6.63 -12.50 -18.35
CA ILE A 175 -7.56 -11.38 -18.56
C ILE A 175 -6.73 -10.15 -18.92
N SER A 176 -7.02 -9.50 -20.04
CA SER A 176 -6.46 -8.19 -20.35
C SER A 176 -7.31 -7.09 -19.70
N VAL A 177 -6.65 -6.07 -19.15
CA VAL A 177 -7.32 -4.96 -18.48
C VAL A 177 -6.97 -3.65 -19.19
N THR A 178 -7.99 -2.88 -19.55
CA THR A 178 -7.86 -1.53 -20.10
C THR A 178 -8.53 -0.53 -19.15
N LEU A 179 -7.83 0.53 -18.80
CA LEU A 179 -8.35 1.57 -17.91
C LEU A 179 -8.69 2.83 -18.71
N LYS A 180 -9.94 3.23 -18.68
CA LYS A 180 -10.38 4.55 -19.14
C LYS A 180 -10.53 5.44 -17.91
N LYS A 181 -9.54 6.31 -17.69
CA LYS A 181 -9.49 7.18 -16.51
C LYS A 181 -10.67 8.16 -16.51
N GLY A 182 -11.24 8.36 -15.31
CA GLY A 182 -12.08 9.50 -15.03
C GLY A 182 -11.31 10.83 -15.07
N ILE A 183 -12.04 11.93 -15.04
CA ILE A 183 -11.46 13.28 -14.96
C ILE A 183 -10.78 13.42 -13.58
N ALA A 184 -9.57 13.99 -13.57
CA ALA A 184 -8.83 14.21 -12.32
C ALA A 184 -9.57 15.21 -11.41
N VAL A 185 -9.54 14.97 -10.12
CA VAL A 185 -10.08 15.86 -9.08
C VAL A 185 -8.97 16.77 -8.58
N THR A 186 -9.28 18.07 -8.40
CA THR A 186 -8.35 19.01 -7.73
C THR A 186 -8.20 18.64 -6.27
N GLY A 187 -6.97 18.51 -5.80
CA GLY A 187 -6.70 18.20 -4.41
C GLY A 187 -5.26 17.77 -4.14
N LEU A 188 -5.03 17.34 -2.93
CA LEU A 188 -3.73 16.88 -2.46
C LEU A 188 -3.62 15.36 -2.63
N VAL A 189 -2.54 14.91 -3.26
CA VAL A 189 -2.30 13.50 -3.60
C VAL A 189 -0.92 13.05 -3.12
N SER A 190 -0.68 11.72 -3.15
CA SER A 190 0.59 11.13 -2.70
C SER A 190 1.01 11.57 -1.30
N MET A 191 0.02 11.74 -0.42
CA MET A 191 0.20 12.27 0.93
C MET A 191 0.98 11.32 1.82
N ARG A 192 1.85 11.89 2.65
CA ARG A 192 2.64 11.18 3.66
C ARG A 192 2.72 12.00 4.93
N TRP A 193 2.41 11.38 6.07
CA TRP A 193 2.64 11.91 7.41
C TRP A 193 2.72 10.77 8.41
N GLN A 194 3.38 10.99 9.54
CA GLN A 194 3.45 10.01 10.62
C GLN A 194 2.10 9.94 11.34
N ARG A 195 1.56 8.74 11.47
CA ARG A 195 0.27 8.50 12.16
C ARG A 195 0.45 8.50 13.68
N GLN A 196 1.65 8.21 14.13
CA GLN A 196 2.04 8.20 15.53
C GLN A 196 3.38 8.89 15.70
N LEU A 197 3.48 9.74 16.70
CA LEU A 197 4.64 10.56 17.03
C LEU A 197 4.89 10.49 18.52
N ASN A 198 6.14 10.64 18.92
CA ASN A 198 6.45 10.97 20.30
C ASN A 198 6.37 12.48 20.54
N ARG A 199 6.00 12.85 21.75
CA ARG A 199 5.93 14.26 22.14
C ARG A 199 7.27 14.98 21.88
N GLY A 200 7.22 16.11 21.18
CA GLY A 200 8.39 16.90 20.81
C GLY A 200 9.04 16.51 19.49
N GLN A 201 8.62 15.42 18.85
CA GLN A 201 9.02 15.13 17.48
C GLN A 201 8.39 16.09 16.48
N TRP A 202 9.05 16.27 15.35
CA TRP A 202 8.52 17.00 14.22
C TRP A 202 7.59 16.14 13.40
N GLN A 203 6.34 16.61 13.25
CA GLN A 203 5.42 16.07 12.26
C GLN A 203 5.78 16.66 10.91
N ARG A 204 6.16 15.78 9.99
CA ARG A 204 6.38 16.10 8.59
C ARG A 204 5.14 15.71 7.80
N VAL A 205 4.55 16.68 7.10
CA VAL A 205 3.42 16.45 6.20
C VAL A 205 3.88 16.78 4.80
N SER A 206 3.85 15.83 3.90
CA SER A 206 4.26 16.04 2.51
C SER A 206 3.25 15.45 1.54
N GLY A 207 3.19 16.01 0.35
CA GLY A 207 2.29 15.59 -0.70
C GLY A 207 2.57 16.28 -2.03
N VAL A 208 1.68 16.08 -2.99
CA VAL A 208 1.73 16.69 -4.32
C VAL A 208 0.39 17.36 -4.59
N LEU A 209 0.41 18.54 -5.17
CA LEU A 209 -0.81 19.19 -5.67
C LEU A 209 -1.20 18.60 -7.03
N GLN A 210 -2.45 18.23 -7.18
CA GLN A 210 -3.08 17.85 -8.46
C GLN A 210 -4.24 18.82 -8.75
N VAL A 211 -4.22 19.43 -9.92
CA VAL A 211 -5.29 20.34 -10.37
C VAL A 211 -6.08 19.69 -11.51
N ALA A 212 -7.41 19.77 -11.43
CA ALA A 212 -8.28 19.25 -12.48
C ALA A 212 -8.14 20.06 -13.79
N PRO A 213 -8.11 19.40 -14.95
CA PRO A 213 -7.96 20.09 -16.25
C PRO A 213 -9.04 21.14 -16.52
N ALA A 214 -10.26 20.94 -16.00
CA ALA A 214 -11.39 21.88 -16.17
C ALA A 214 -11.19 23.20 -15.41
N GLU A 215 -10.44 23.20 -14.31
CA GLU A 215 -10.14 24.40 -13.51
C GLU A 215 -8.91 25.15 -14.04
N ALA A 216 -8.26 24.59 -14.99
CA ALA A 216 -7.06 25.08 -15.63
C ALA A 216 -7.31 26.00 -16.82
N ILE A 217 -8.40 26.77 -16.81
CA ILE A 217 -8.71 27.77 -17.84
C ILE A 217 -7.66 28.89 -17.75
N GLY A 218 -6.63 28.78 -18.59
CA GLY A 218 -5.42 29.61 -18.56
C GLY A 218 -4.21 28.76 -18.27
N ASN A 219 -3.00 29.25 -18.40
CA ASN A 219 -1.76 28.49 -18.23
C ASN A 219 -1.71 27.75 -16.86
N LEU A 220 -1.94 26.45 -16.85
CA LEU A 220 -1.85 25.53 -15.68
C LEU A 220 -0.57 25.79 -14.84
N GLN A 221 0.53 26.07 -15.51
CA GLN A 221 1.84 26.28 -14.87
C GLN A 221 1.98 27.62 -14.14
N GLN A 222 1.04 28.55 -14.29
CA GLN A 222 1.13 29.89 -13.69
C GLN A 222 0.26 30.07 -12.44
N THR A 223 -0.77 29.23 -12.22
CA THR A 223 -1.63 29.39 -11.04
C THR A 223 -0.91 28.87 -9.81
N ILE A 224 -0.72 29.75 -8.83
CA ILE A 224 -0.14 29.41 -7.52
C ILE A 224 -1.26 29.11 -6.56
N TYR A 225 -1.07 28.06 -5.77
CA TYR A 225 -1.94 27.69 -4.65
C TYR A 225 -1.14 27.76 -3.36
N HIS A 226 -1.81 28.01 -2.25
CA HIS A 226 -1.27 27.89 -0.91
C HIS A 226 -1.83 26.65 -0.22
N VAL A 227 -0.93 25.83 0.32
CA VAL A 227 -1.28 24.73 1.21
C VAL A 227 -1.05 25.21 2.63
N TYR A 228 -2.14 25.24 3.42
CA TYR A 228 -2.12 25.62 4.82
C TYR A 228 -2.29 24.41 5.72
N LEU A 229 -1.46 24.26 6.74
CA LEU A 229 -1.69 23.34 7.84
C LEU A 229 -2.28 24.16 9.00
N LYS A 230 -3.51 23.84 9.38
CA LYS A 230 -4.23 24.48 10.48
C LYS A 230 -4.27 23.53 11.68
N ASP A 231 -4.07 24.08 12.86
CA ASP A 231 -4.25 23.36 14.11
C ASP A 231 -5.75 23.16 14.46
N PRO A 232 -6.09 22.39 15.51
CA PRO A 232 -7.50 22.21 15.91
C PRO A 232 -8.24 23.49 16.33
N ALA A 233 -7.51 24.58 16.62
CA ALA A 233 -8.09 25.89 16.86
C ALA A 233 -8.30 26.71 15.57
N GLY A 234 -7.95 26.15 14.40
CA GLY A 234 -8.06 26.79 13.10
C GLY A 234 -6.91 27.76 12.78
N GLN A 235 -5.85 27.81 13.60
CA GLN A 235 -4.70 28.67 13.35
C GLN A 235 -3.74 28.04 12.36
N VAL A 236 -3.23 28.82 11.42
CA VAL A 236 -2.22 28.36 10.45
C VAL A 236 -0.88 28.22 11.17
N VAL A 237 -0.40 26.98 11.24
CA VAL A 237 0.88 26.64 11.89
C VAL A 237 2.03 26.42 10.89
N ALA A 238 1.70 26.10 9.64
CA ALA A 238 2.66 26.03 8.53
C ALA A 238 1.94 26.29 7.20
N GLN A 239 2.67 26.84 6.23
CA GLN A 239 2.14 27.09 4.88
C GLN A 239 3.23 27.01 3.84
N GLN A 240 2.84 26.66 2.61
CA GLN A 240 3.73 26.64 1.45
C GLN A 240 2.96 26.97 0.17
N ALA A 241 3.58 27.75 -0.71
CA ALA A 241 3.07 28.01 -2.05
C ALA A 241 3.51 26.88 -2.98
N VAL A 242 2.59 26.38 -3.81
CA VAL A 242 2.81 25.25 -4.73
C VAL A 242 2.05 25.46 -6.03
N ARG A 243 2.52 24.80 -7.11
CA ARG A 243 1.87 24.70 -8.40
C ARG A 243 1.41 23.27 -8.69
N ASP A 244 0.61 23.12 -9.73
CA ASP A 244 0.19 21.78 -10.19
C ASP A 244 1.41 20.87 -10.44
N GLY A 245 1.35 19.65 -9.89
CA GLY A 245 2.42 18.65 -9.97
C GLY A 245 3.60 18.89 -9.04
N GLU A 246 3.70 20.02 -8.34
CA GLU A 246 4.78 20.29 -7.38
C GLU A 246 4.55 19.59 -6.03
N THR A 247 5.65 19.23 -5.39
CA THR A 247 5.66 18.66 -4.04
C THR A 247 5.69 19.76 -2.99
N PHE A 248 5.04 19.53 -1.86
CA PHE A 248 5.13 20.40 -0.69
C PHE A 248 5.57 19.60 0.54
N GLU A 249 6.13 20.33 1.50
CA GLU A 249 6.54 19.79 2.79
C GLU A 249 6.25 20.83 3.89
N LEU A 250 5.41 20.44 4.85
CA LEU A 250 5.04 21.24 6.01
C LEU A 250 5.56 20.56 7.28
N LEU A 251 6.14 21.34 8.16
CA LEU A 251 6.70 20.88 9.43
C LEU A 251 5.99 21.55 10.59
N VAL A 252 5.59 20.74 11.57
CA VAL A 252 5.02 21.26 12.83
C VAL A 252 5.57 20.44 14.01
N ASN A 253 5.95 21.12 15.08
CA ASN A 253 6.38 20.49 16.33
C ASN A 253 5.20 20.41 17.30
N VAL A 254 4.72 19.19 17.59
CA VAL A 254 3.59 18.96 18.48
C VAL A 254 4.10 18.70 19.90
N LYS A 255 3.77 19.59 20.83
CA LYS A 255 4.33 19.62 22.19
C LYS A 255 3.51 18.87 23.23
N THR A 256 2.27 18.55 22.92
CA THR A 256 1.30 17.92 23.83
C THR A 256 0.86 16.55 23.36
N GLU A 257 0.75 15.65 24.33
CA GLU A 257 0.22 14.30 24.09
C GLU A 257 -1.26 14.33 23.77
N GLY A 258 -1.74 13.33 23.02
CA GLY A 258 -3.16 13.17 22.71
C GLY A 258 -3.43 12.77 21.27
N LEU A 259 -4.72 12.68 20.98
CA LEU A 259 -5.24 12.39 19.65
C LEU A 259 -5.52 13.74 18.94
N TRP A 260 -4.78 13.99 17.89
CA TRP A 260 -4.81 15.27 17.19
C TRP A 260 -5.44 15.14 15.81
N GLN A 261 -6.28 16.10 15.47
CA GLN A 261 -6.87 16.25 14.16
C GLN A 261 -6.57 17.67 13.67
N TYR A 262 -5.60 17.78 12.77
CA TYR A 262 -5.25 18.99 12.06
C TYR A 262 -6.03 19.06 10.76
N GLN A 263 -6.06 20.22 10.12
CA GLN A 263 -6.67 20.41 8.81
C GLN A 263 -5.64 20.87 7.79
N LEU A 264 -5.67 20.27 6.62
CA LEU A 264 -4.98 20.77 5.43
C LEU A 264 -5.98 21.52 4.56
N ALA A 265 -5.72 22.78 4.30
CA ALA A 265 -6.53 23.59 3.40
C ALA A 265 -5.72 23.96 2.17
N LEU A 266 -6.35 23.86 0.99
CA LEU A 266 -5.82 24.31 -0.28
C LEU A 266 -6.60 25.54 -0.73
N ALA A 267 -5.91 26.66 -0.96
CA ALA A 267 -6.53 27.88 -1.46
C ALA A 267 -5.80 28.43 -2.70
N LYS A 268 -6.52 29.10 -3.57
CA LYS A 268 -5.91 29.84 -4.69
C LYS A 268 -5.25 31.11 -4.19
N ALA A 269 -4.02 31.39 -4.62
CA ALA A 269 -3.30 32.60 -4.22
C ALA A 269 -3.94 33.90 -4.72
N SER A 270 -4.83 33.84 -5.72
CA SER A 270 -5.46 35.03 -6.32
C SER A 270 -6.54 35.66 -5.44
N ASP A 271 -7.29 34.83 -4.71
CA ASP A 271 -8.48 35.24 -3.97
C ASP A 271 -8.58 34.66 -2.55
N ASP A 272 -7.60 33.80 -2.21
CA ASP A 272 -7.50 33.06 -0.95
C ASP A 272 -8.78 32.22 -0.61
N ILE A 273 -9.53 31.88 -1.66
CA ILE A 273 -10.70 31.01 -1.51
C ILE A 273 -10.23 29.58 -1.32
N THR A 274 -10.65 28.96 -0.21
CA THR A 274 -10.39 27.56 0.07
C THR A 274 -11.11 26.67 -0.94
N VAL A 275 -10.36 25.86 -1.65
CA VAL A 275 -10.87 24.92 -2.68
C VAL A 275 -11.09 23.53 -2.10
N VAL A 276 -10.20 23.11 -1.18
CA VAL A 276 -10.22 21.77 -0.57
C VAL A 276 -9.84 21.90 0.90
N GLU A 277 -10.53 21.18 1.77
CA GLU A 277 -10.16 21.00 3.17
C GLU A 277 -10.16 19.51 3.51
N GLU A 278 -9.05 19.03 4.09
CA GLU A 278 -8.86 17.63 4.44
C GLU A 278 -8.40 17.48 5.88
N ASN A 279 -8.92 16.47 6.57
CA ASN A 279 -8.51 16.16 7.92
C ASN A 279 -7.21 15.35 7.93
N LEU A 280 -6.30 15.71 8.83
CA LEU A 280 -5.03 15.06 9.05
C LEU A 280 -4.94 14.62 10.51
N ALA A 281 -5.13 13.31 10.74
CA ALA A 281 -5.17 12.77 12.09
C ALA A 281 -3.87 12.03 12.44
N PHE A 282 -3.38 12.24 13.66
CA PHE A 282 -2.22 11.54 14.21
C PHE A 282 -2.28 11.52 15.74
N GLU A 283 -1.67 10.49 16.34
CA GLU A 283 -1.54 10.33 17.78
C GLU A 283 -0.16 10.83 18.22
N VAL A 284 -0.13 11.60 19.31
CA VAL A 284 1.12 11.97 19.99
C VAL A 284 1.16 11.26 21.32
N THR A 285 2.13 10.39 21.47
CA THR A 285 2.32 9.56 22.65
C THR A 285 3.48 10.09 23.50
N ARG A 286 3.47 9.74 24.76
CA ARG A 286 4.65 9.90 25.61
C ARG A 286 5.72 8.91 25.11
N PRO A 287 6.96 9.37 24.91
CA PRO A 287 8.03 8.42 24.58
C PRO A 287 8.09 7.35 25.68
N SER A 288 7.99 6.09 25.28
CA SER A 288 8.27 4.97 26.16
C SER A 288 9.78 4.94 26.35
N PHE A 289 10.26 5.52 27.44
CA PHE A 289 11.69 5.47 27.73
C PHE A 289 12.07 4.12 28.27
N ALA A 290 12.96 3.56 27.57
CA ALA A 290 13.79 2.44 27.82
C ALA A 290 14.52 2.51 29.16
N LYS A 291 15.03 1.39 29.64
CA LYS A 291 15.92 1.33 30.77
C LYS A 291 17.30 1.86 30.35
N LEU A 292 17.73 2.93 31.01
CA LEU A 292 18.99 3.61 30.72
C LEU A 292 20.08 3.23 31.76
N LEU A 293 21.23 2.77 31.29
CA LEU A 293 22.42 2.65 32.06
C LEU A 293 23.38 3.81 31.73
N ILE A 294 23.79 4.59 32.73
CA ILE A 294 24.86 5.60 32.62
C ILE A 294 26.06 5.09 33.39
N ARG A 295 27.16 4.81 32.69
CA ARG A 295 28.44 4.41 33.30
C ARG A 295 29.44 5.56 33.18
N GLN A 296 29.94 6.05 34.28
CA GLN A 296 30.87 7.18 34.28
C GLN A 296 32.11 6.91 35.17
N SER A 297 33.29 7.31 34.67
CA SER A 297 34.53 7.24 35.40
C SER A 297 34.64 8.32 36.49
N ALA A 298 33.94 9.44 36.28
CA ALA A 298 33.81 10.53 37.24
C ALA A 298 32.49 11.28 37.00
N PRO A 299 31.86 11.84 38.04
CA PRO A 299 30.66 12.66 37.86
C PRO A 299 30.93 13.84 36.92
N SER A 300 30.04 14.06 35.95
CA SER A 300 30.09 15.19 35.01
C SER A 300 28.78 16.00 35.01
N PHE A 301 28.84 17.26 34.57
CA PHE A 301 27.65 18.06 34.40
C PHE A 301 26.76 17.46 33.30
N GLU A 302 27.33 16.94 32.23
CA GLU A 302 26.63 16.32 31.15
C GLU A 302 25.79 15.13 31.63
N THR A 303 26.43 14.14 32.26
CA THR A 303 25.73 12.94 32.75
C THR A 303 24.70 13.27 33.83
N ARG A 304 24.94 14.28 34.66
CA ARG A 304 23.97 14.73 35.66
C ARG A 304 22.70 15.31 35.02
N HIS A 305 22.86 16.17 34.01
CA HIS A 305 21.71 16.79 33.32
C HIS A 305 20.96 15.76 32.49
N VAL A 306 21.68 14.87 31.80
CA VAL A 306 21.05 13.77 31.02
C VAL A 306 20.25 12.86 31.95
N LYS A 307 20.82 12.45 33.10
CA LYS A 307 20.11 11.66 34.11
C LYS A 307 18.80 12.36 34.52
N ASN A 308 18.90 13.63 34.96
CA ASN A 308 17.75 14.35 35.46
C ASN A 308 16.67 14.49 34.37
N TRP A 309 17.06 14.83 33.15
CA TRP A 309 16.16 14.92 32.03
C TRP A 309 15.46 13.57 31.73
N ALA A 310 16.24 12.46 31.68
CA ALA A 310 15.68 11.13 31.42
C ALA A 310 14.68 10.72 32.50
N VAL A 311 15.00 11.01 33.78
CA VAL A 311 14.10 10.76 34.92
C VAL A 311 12.82 11.59 34.81
N GLU A 312 12.90 12.88 34.44
CA GLU A 312 11.76 13.77 34.21
C GLU A 312 10.87 13.26 33.07
N GLN A 313 11.48 12.60 32.07
CA GLN A 313 10.73 11.99 30.99
C GLN A 313 10.13 10.61 31.35
N GLY A 314 10.45 10.05 32.51
CA GLY A 314 9.88 8.78 32.99
C GLY A 314 10.78 7.56 32.77
N ALA A 315 12.01 7.72 32.28
CA ALA A 315 12.95 6.62 32.10
C ALA A 315 13.37 5.99 33.45
N GLN A 316 13.55 4.68 33.45
CA GLN A 316 14.25 3.97 34.53
C GLN A 316 15.75 4.15 34.30
N VAL A 317 16.41 4.83 35.22
CA VAL A 317 17.81 5.20 35.05
C VAL A 317 18.67 4.57 36.16
N THR A 318 19.69 3.84 35.76
CA THR A 318 20.77 3.39 36.63
C THR A 318 22.04 4.17 36.31
N VAL A 319 22.65 4.79 37.31
CA VAL A 319 23.93 5.49 37.17
C VAL A 319 24.98 4.78 37.97
N GLU A 320 26.01 4.28 37.31
CA GLU A 320 27.20 3.68 37.94
C GLU A 320 28.35 4.66 37.87
N THR A 321 28.83 5.05 39.03
CA THR A 321 29.98 5.98 39.17
C THR A 321 31.15 5.29 39.80
N GLN A 322 32.31 5.37 39.16
CA GLN A 322 33.55 4.82 39.71
C GLN A 322 34.01 5.63 40.92
N ILE A 323 34.20 4.96 42.06
CA ILE A 323 34.72 5.58 43.32
C ILE A 323 36.17 5.17 43.60
N SER A 324 36.58 4.00 43.13
CA SER A 324 37.97 3.52 43.22
C SER A 324 38.21 2.46 42.13
N LYS A 325 39.42 1.91 42.04
CA LYS A 325 39.75 0.87 41.08
C LYS A 325 38.80 -0.32 41.26
N ASN A 326 38.03 -0.64 40.20
CA ASN A 326 37.03 -1.72 40.14
C ASN A 326 35.89 -1.63 41.17
N ARG A 327 35.60 -0.44 41.71
CA ARG A 327 34.46 -0.21 42.60
C ARG A 327 33.58 0.90 42.09
N TYR A 328 32.28 0.59 41.96
CA TYR A 328 31.27 1.51 41.50
C TYR A 328 30.17 1.67 42.53
N ILE A 329 29.56 2.83 42.58
CA ILE A 329 28.30 3.07 43.28
C ILE A 329 27.21 3.19 42.26
N SER A 330 26.11 2.45 42.46
CA SER A 330 24.90 2.50 41.61
C SER A 330 23.86 3.37 42.28
N GLN A 331 23.20 4.23 41.45
CA GLN A 331 22.06 5.04 41.83
C GLN A 331 20.91 4.70 40.87
N HIS A 332 19.75 4.39 41.46
CA HIS A 332 18.56 4.02 40.69
C HIS A 332 17.50 5.12 40.78
N ALA A 333 16.84 5.44 39.69
CA ALA A 333 15.75 6.40 39.65
C ALA A 333 14.60 5.86 38.80
N ASN A 334 13.34 6.12 39.18
CA ASN A 334 12.09 5.65 38.60
C ASN A 334 11.94 4.12 38.58
N TYR A 335 12.61 3.40 39.44
CA TYR A 335 12.36 1.98 39.64
C TYR A 335 11.18 1.76 40.60
N PRO A 336 10.31 0.74 40.41
CA PRO A 336 9.27 0.35 41.36
C PRO A 336 9.85 0.07 42.75
N GLN A 337 9.06 0.28 43.80
CA GLN A 337 9.56 0.12 45.18
C GLN A 337 9.99 -1.34 45.50
N GLU A 338 9.37 -2.31 44.84
CA GLU A 338 9.67 -3.74 44.98
C GLU A 338 11.09 -4.10 44.47
N ASP A 339 11.57 -3.39 43.44
CA ASP A 339 12.93 -3.57 42.90
C ASP A 339 14.02 -2.83 43.70
N ARG A 340 13.64 -2.08 44.75
CA ARG A 340 14.58 -1.31 45.59
C ARG A 340 15.10 -2.06 46.78
N SER A 341 14.67 -3.30 46.99
CA SER A 341 14.94 -4.06 48.23
C SER A 341 16.42 -4.39 48.49
N ASP A 342 17.32 -4.14 47.51
CA ASP A 342 18.73 -4.52 47.63
C ASP A 342 19.73 -3.35 47.54
N GLU A 343 19.35 -2.17 47.98
CA GLU A 343 20.27 -1.02 48.03
C GLU A 343 21.53 -1.25 48.95
N LYS A 344 21.62 -2.40 49.63
CA LYS A 344 22.71 -2.77 50.54
C LYS A 344 23.46 -4.06 50.20
N THR A 345 23.05 -4.83 49.20
CA THR A 345 23.70 -6.12 48.93
C THR A 345 24.51 -6.06 47.63
N ALA A 346 25.83 -6.18 47.81
CA ALA A 346 26.87 -6.51 46.83
C ALA A 346 26.75 -5.81 45.44
N GLN A 347 27.62 -4.85 45.27
CA GLN A 347 28.03 -4.22 44.02
C GLN A 347 28.38 -5.27 42.94
N VAL A 348 27.37 -5.83 42.29
CA VAL A 348 27.58 -6.54 41.02
C VAL A 348 27.74 -5.49 39.95
N ASP A 349 28.89 -5.45 39.31
CA ASP A 349 29.13 -4.59 38.16
C ASP A 349 28.21 -5.02 37.03
N SER A 350 27.43 -4.10 36.47
CA SER A 350 26.45 -4.40 35.39
C SER A 350 27.09 -5.03 34.15
N PHE A 351 28.38 -4.88 33.96
CA PHE A 351 29.13 -5.44 32.83
C PHE A 351 29.65 -6.87 33.09
N ASP A 352 29.61 -7.37 34.34
CA ASP A 352 30.12 -8.70 34.64
C ASP A 352 29.21 -9.81 34.12
N THR A 353 27.93 -9.53 33.90
CA THR A 353 26.99 -10.50 33.36
C THR A 353 26.20 -9.96 32.19
N LEU A 354 26.07 -10.77 31.14
CA LEU A 354 25.29 -10.41 29.94
C LEU A 354 23.83 -10.19 30.29
N SER A 355 23.24 -10.99 31.19
CA SER A 355 21.83 -10.87 31.60
C SER A 355 21.51 -9.52 32.25
N THR A 356 22.47 -8.89 32.90
CA THR A 356 22.29 -7.54 33.44
C THR A 356 22.30 -6.48 32.34
N LEU A 357 23.22 -6.58 31.39
CA LEU A 357 23.27 -5.68 30.24
C LEU A 357 22.03 -5.82 29.32
N ASP A 358 21.51 -7.04 29.20
CA ASP A 358 20.29 -7.29 28.38
C ASP A 358 19.03 -6.64 28.95
N GLN A 359 19.05 -6.19 30.23
CA GLN A 359 17.92 -5.45 30.83
C GLN A 359 17.86 -3.99 30.38
N TYR A 360 18.95 -3.43 29.87
CA TYR A 360 19.02 -2.05 29.43
C TYR A 360 18.81 -1.93 27.92
N ASP A 361 18.25 -0.80 27.52
CA ASP A 361 18.00 -0.50 26.12
C ASP A 361 19.02 0.50 25.55
N LEU A 362 19.59 1.34 26.42
CA LEU A 362 20.62 2.31 26.06
C LEU A 362 21.69 2.40 27.18
N LEU A 363 22.92 2.34 26.74
CA LEU A 363 24.09 2.62 27.56
C LEU A 363 24.69 3.97 27.17
N ILE A 364 24.88 4.87 28.14
CA ILE A 364 25.72 6.06 27.97
C ILE A 364 26.99 5.81 28.81
N ILE A 365 28.15 5.87 28.17
CA ILE A 365 29.44 5.61 28.82
C ILE A 365 30.47 6.68 28.42
N ASP A 366 31.24 7.17 29.37
CA ASP A 366 32.37 8.04 29.03
C ASP A 366 33.54 7.23 28.44
N ALA A 367 34.35 7.86 27.60
CA ALA A 367 35.44 7.20 26.91
C ALA A 367 36.43 6.53 27.92
N ARG A 368 36.73 7.18 29.04
CA ARG A 368 37.61 6.62 30.10
C ARG A 368 37.01 5.38 30.74
N GLY A 369 35.72 5.38 31.01
CA GLY A 369 34.98 4.23 31.53
C GLY A 369 35.03 3.04 30.60
N LEU A 370 34.86 3.31 29.32
CA LEU A 370 34.89 2.31 28.25
C LEU A 370 36.28 1.66 28.12
N MET A 371 37.35 2.48 28.16
CA MET A 371 38.76 1.98 28.07
C MET A 371 39.19 1.18 29.26
N LYS A 372 38.55 1.33 30.43
CA LYS A 372 38.88 0.60 31.66
C LYS A 372 38.15 -0.75 31.80
N LEU A 373 37.26 -1.10 30.89
CA LEU A 373 36.58 -2.39 30.92
C LEU A 373 37.58 -3.54 30.71
N SER A 374 37.46 -4.57 31.54
CA SER A 374 38.21 -5.81 31.36
C SER A 374 37.81 -6.49 30.05
N GLN A 375 38.66 -7.39 29.54
CA GLN A 375 38.32 -8.12 28.29
C GLN A 375 36.97 -8.83 28.39
N HIS A 376 36.69 -9.50 29.51
CA HIS A 376 35.39 -10.17 29.74
C HIS A 376 34.21 -9.19 29.69
N GLN A 377 34.34 -8.00 30.27
CA GLN A 377 33.30 -6.97 30.23
C GLN A 377 33.13 -6.39 28.82
N GLN A 378 34.21 -6.25 28.05
CA GLN A 378 34.14 -5.84 26.63
C GLN A 378 33.45 -6.89 25.79
N ASP A 379 33.70 -8.18 26.01
CA ASP A 379 33.06 -9.29 25.32
C ASP A 379 31.56 -9.32 25.64
N ASN A 380 31.16 -9.15 26.90
CA ASN A 380 29.76 -9.04 27.30
C ASN A 380 29.06 -7.85 26.62
N LEU A 381 29.73 -6.68 26.62
CA LEU A 381 29.20 -5.49 25.94
C LEU A 381 29.03 -5.72 24.44
N ALA A 382 30.03 -6.33 23.79
CA ALA A 382 29.96 -6.65 22.37
C ALA A 382 28.76 -7.56 22.03
N VAL A 383 28.52 -8.59 22.85
CA VAL A 383 27.37 -9.49 22.68
C VAL A 383 26.06 -8.75 22.94
N ALA A 384 25.97 -7.92 23.97
CA ALA A 384 24.76 -7.14 24.28
C ALA A 384 24.40 -6.17 23.15
N VAL A 385 25.41 -5.50 22.57
CA VAL A 385 25.19 -4.62 21.41
C VAL A 385 24.70 -5.43 20.20
N LYS A 386 25.32 -6.56 19.88
CA LYS A 386 24.87 -7.42 18.79
C LYS A 386 23.43 -7.91 18.98
N ARG A 387 22.95 -8.00 20.24
CA ARG A 387 21.55 -8.33 20.60
C ARG A 387 20.61 -7.13 20.65
N GLY A 388 21.11 -5.91 20.40
CA GLY A 388 20.26 -4.72 20.26
C GLY A 388 20.52 -3.59 21.25
N LEU A 389 21.38 -3.75 22.25
CA LEU A 389 21.73 -2.66 23.16
C LEU A 389 22.30 -1.48 22.36
N GLY A 390 21.71 -0.28 22.56
CA GLY A 390 22.28 0.96 22.04
C GLY A 390 23.43 1.46 22.91
N VAL A 391 24.45 2.03 22.31
CA VAL A 391 25.59 2.60 23.03
C VAL A 391 25.90 4.01 22.55
N LEU A 392 25.94 4.97 23.49
CA LEU A 392 26.45 6.31 23.23
C LEU A 392 27.72 6.53 24.05
N VAL A 393 28.84 6.67 23.37
CA VAL A 393 30.13 6.98 24.02
C VAL A 393 30.27 8.51 24.05
N ILE A 394 30.41 9.07 25.24
CA ILE A 394 30.78 10.48 25.42
C ILE A 394 32.29 10.61 25.22
N GLY A 395 32.67 11.22 24.12
CA GLY A 395 34.05 11.38 23.71
C GLY A 395 34.81 12.37 24.57
N ASP A 396 36.06 12.03 24.86
CA ASP A 396 37.05 12.92 25.42
C ASP A 396 38.46 12.64 24.81
N SER A 397 39.50 13.28 25.32
CA SER A 397 40.86 13.11 24.81
C SER A 397 41.38 11.67 24.87
N THR A 398 40.88 10.84 25.75
CA THR A 398 41.30 9.43 25.91
C THR A 398 41.04 8.60 24.64
N LEU A 399 39.98 8.89 23.89
CA LEU A 399 39.67 8.19 22.61
C LEU A 399 40.80 8.32 21.57
N PHE A 400 41.59 9.39 21.64
CA PHE A 400 42.59 9.72 20.63
C PHE A 400 44.03 9.45 21.12
N THR A 401 44.21 9.22 22.43
CA THR A 401 45.52 8.95 23.03
C THR A 401 45.79 7.47 23.27
N GLU A 402 44.75 6.66 23.45
CA GLU A 402 44.87 5.22 23.68
C GLU A 402 45.01 4.47 22.34
N ASN A 403 46.02 3.58 22.27
CA ASN A 403 46.27 2.80 21.03
C ASN A 403 45.46 1.53 20.93
N ASN A 404 44.87 1.05 22.01
CA ASN A 404 44.08 -0.19 22.05
C ASN A 404 42.61 0.12 22.33
N LEU A 405 41.82 0.24 21.29
CA LEU A 405 40.41 0.53 21.40
C LEU A 405 39.59 -0.76 21.65
N PRO A 406 38.55 -0.70 22.49
CA PRO A 406 37.59 -1.80 22.64
C PRO A 406 36.95 -2.21 21.32
N GLU A 407 36.58 -3.51 21.20
CA GLU A 407 35.99 -4.08 20.00
C GLU A 407 34.78 -3.28 19.48
N VAL A 408 33.98 -2.72 20.37
CA VAL A 408 32.79 -1.90 20.07
C VAL A 408 33.12 -0.64 19.24
N LEU A 409 34.37 -0.18 19.27
CA LEU A 409 34.83 0.98 18.51
C LEU A 409 35.62 0.63 17.26
N ASN A 410 35.93 -0.65 16.99
CA ASN A 410 36.81 -1.07 15.89
C ASN A 410 36.34 -0.65 14.48
N GLN A 411 35.05 -0.37 14.29
CA GLN A 411 34.50 0.08 13.00
C GLN A 411 34.66 1.60 12.77
N PHE A 412 35.03 2.35 13.83
CA PHE A 412 35.35 3.76 13.72
C PHE A 412 36.84 3.92 13.42
N ARG A 413 37.15 4.76 12.46
CA ARG A 413 38.55 5.09 12.15
C ARG A 413 38.99 6.27 12.99
N ILE A 414 39.41 6.01 14.22
CA ILE A 414 39.89 7.04 15.14
C ILE A 414 41.37 7.28 14.89
N SER A 415 41.74 8.51 14.58
CA SER A 415 43.14 8.90 14.36
C SER A 415 43.83 9.14 15.70
N HIS A 416 44.89 8.42 15.95
CA HIS A 416 45.67 8.53 17.22
C HIS A 416 46.83 9.54 17.07
N GLY A 417 47.18 10.17 18.18
CA GLY A 417 48.42 10.97 18.28
C GLY A 417 48.30 12.44 17.84
N SER A 418 47.15 12.94 17.53
CA SER A 418 46.92 14.37 17.26
C SER A 418 46.64 15.14 18.55
N THR A 419 47.22 16.34 18.70
CA THR A 419 46.75 17.34 19.68
C THR A 419 45.30 17.63 19.39
N ILE A 420 44.44 17.35 20.38
CA ILE A 420 43.00 17.53 20.23
C ILE A 420 42.70 19.01 20.44
N GLU A 421 42.35 19.69 19.38
CA GLU A 421 41.81 21.03 19.46
C GLU A 421 40.29 20.96 19.74
N SER A 422 39.77 21.90 20.48
CA SER A 422 38.34 22.12 20.61
C SER A 422 37.94 23.30 19.70
N ASP A 423 36.83 23.09 18.99
CA ASP A 423 36.27 24.10 18.10
C ASP A 423 34.84 24.41 18.55
N GLN A 424 34.33 25.61 18.24
CA GLN A 424 32.93 25.95 18.48
C GLN A 424 32.11 25.66 17.25
N SER A 425 31.01 24.91 17.44
CA SER A 425 30.14 24.53 16.33
C SER A 425 28.68 24.66 16.67
N LEU A 426 27.88 25.17 15.74
CA LEU A 426 26.43 25.12 15.77
C LEU A 426 25.98 23.73 15.37
N LEU A 427 25.26 23.05 16.25
CA LEU A 427 24.80 21.69 16.03
C LEU A 427 23.46 21.67 15.32
N SER A 428 23.28 20.73 14.39
CA SER A 428 22.03 20.47 13.69
C SER A 428 21.73 18.96 13.66
N TRP A 429 20.47 18.61 13.82
CA TRP A 429 19.99 17.23 13.74
C TRP A 429 18.55 17.23 13.24
N GLN A 430 18.23 16.27 12.41
CA GLN A 430 16.91 16.14 11.82
C GLN A 430 16.43 17.47 11.18
N PHE A 431 15.52 18.19 11.85
CA PHE A 431 14.99 19.49 11.43
C PHE A 431 15.32 20.60 12.44
N ASP A 432 16.08 20.28 13.47
CA ASP A 432 16.47 21.21 14.51
C ASP A 432 17.88 21.74 14.28
N GLN A 433 18.09 22.97 14.72
CA GLN A 433 19.39 23.61 14.76
C GLN A 433 19.54 24.36 16.07
N ALA A 434 20.72 24.23 16.69
CA ALA A 434 21.06 24.99 17.87
C ALA A 434 21.26 26.49 17.53
N GLY A 435 20.74 27.38 18.38
CA GLY A 435 20.98 28.81 18.25
C GLY A 435 22.34 29.26 18.82
N GLU A 436 22.94 28.46 19.70
CA GLU A 436 24.23 28.76 20.32
C GLU A 436 25.25 27.65 20.05
N PRO A 437 26.50 28.01 19.72
CA PRO A 437 27.54 27.05 19.47
C PRO A 437 27.98 26.36 20.76
N LEU A 438 28.38 25.09 20.63
CA LEU A 438 29.01 24.32 21.71
C LEU A 438 30.46 23.99 21.35
N ASN A 439 31.28 23.80 22.36
CA ASN A 439 32.61 23.25 22.18
C ASN A 439 32.48 21.78 21.73
N VAL A 440 33.14 21.46 20.67
CA VAL A 440 33.21 20.12 20.08
C VAL A 440 34.65 19.72 19.89
N ILE A 441 34.93 18.43 19.95
CA ILE A 441 36.25 17.91 19.61
C ILE A 441 36.46 18.07 18.09
N ALA A 442 37.53 18.76 17.71
CA ALA A 442 37.86 19.02 16.31
C ALA A 442 38.48 17.76 15.66
N ALA A 443 37.77 16.66 15.62
CA ALA A 443 38.20 15.42 15.00
C ALA A 443 37.14 14.88 14.05
N ASP A 444 37.57 14.30 12.93
CA ASP A 444 36.72 13.52 12.07
C ASP A 444 36.86 12.04 12.40
N ILE A 445 35.74 11.39 12.66
CA ILE A 445 35.68 9.95 12.93
C ILE A 445 34.85 9.28 11.81
N PRO A 446 35.47 8.95 10.67
CA PRO A 446 34.78 8.22 9.61
C PRO A 446 34.50 6.78 10.05
N ALA A 447 33.37 6.26 9.64
CA ALA A 447 32.96 4.87 9.87
C ALA A 447 32.75 4.16 8.53
N SER A 448 33.12 2.90 8.44
CA SER A 448 33.04 2.12 7.19
C SER A 448 31.61 1.89 6.70
N SER A 449 30.64 1.85 7.61
CA SER A 449 29.20 1.68 7.32
C SER A 449 28.36 2.54 8.26
N GLY A 450 28.77 3.81 8.42
CA GLY A 450 28.21 4.68 9.44
C GLY A 450 27.04 5.52 8.98
N PHE A 451 26.31 6.00 9.96
CA PHE A 451 25.30 7.05 9.83
C PHE A 451 25.72 8.27 10.65
N SER A 452 25.13 9.41 10.33
CA SER A 452 25.39 10.67 11.03
C SER A 452 24.13 11.10 11.76
N LEU A 453 24.19 11.24 13.07
CA LEU A 453 23.06 11.72 13.88
C LEU A 453 23.05 13.24 14.01
N VAL A 454 24.19 13.83 14.35
CA VAL A 454 24.33 15.28 14.57
C VAL A 454 25.46 15.81 13.71
N LYS A 455 25.21 16.94 13.07
CA LYS A 455 26.18 17.65 12.25
C LYS A 455 26.50 19.01 12.86
N GLY A 456 27.71 19.44 12.71
CA GLY A 456 28.18 20.76 13.06
C GLY A 456 28.26 21.71 11.85
N ALA A 457 28.97 22.81 12.01
CA ALA A 457 29.27 23.74 10.94
C ALA A 457 29.97 23.00 9.77
N GLU A 458 29.74 23.48 8.54
CA GLU A 458 30.28 22.92 7.30
C GLU A 458 29.97 21.43 7.07
N GLY A 459 28.93 20.89 7.77
CA GLY A 459 28.53 19.50 7.62
C GLY A 459 29.41 18.47 8.34
N ARG A 460 30.36 18.90 9.16
CA ARG A 460 31.17 18.00 10.01
C ARG A 460 30.28 17.12 10.88
N VAL A 461 30.57 15.84 10.95
CA VAL A 461 29.78 14.89 11.76
C VAL A 461 30.24 14.98 13.20
N ILE A 462 29.35 15.38 14.11
CA ILE A 462 29.61 15.54 15.56
C ILE A 462 29.19 14.28 16.32
N VAL A 463 28.15 13.59 15.85
CA VAL A 463 27.75 12.30 16.43
C VAL A 463 27.71 11.26 15.31
N PRO A 464 28.86 10.67 14.96
CA PRO A 464 28.93 9.51 14.08
C PRO A 464 28.37 8.27 14.78
N GLY A 465 27.71 7.39 14.03
CA GLY A 465 27.17 6.13 14.53
C GLY A 465 27.37 4.99 13.53
N ILE A 466 27.29 3.77 14.03
CA ILE A 466 27.34 2.52 13.26
C ILE A 466 26.25 1.57 13.71
N HIS A 467 25.84 0.68 12.82
CA HIS A 467 25.06 -0.51 13.17
C HIS A 467 26.02 -1.67 13.49
N TRP A 468 25.79 -2.36 14.59
CA TRP A 468 26.55 -3.55 14.95
C TRP A 468 25.62 -4.66 15.47
N GLY A 469 25.32 -5.62 14.62
CA GLY A 469 24.24 -6.57 14.85
C GLY A 469 22.88 -5.87 14.83
N LEU A 470 22.09 -6.09 15.87
CA LEU A 470 20.79 -5.42 16.05
C LEU A 470 20.94 -4.07 16.78
N GLY A 471 22.09 -3.81 17.40
CA GLY A 471 22.34 -2.59 18.14
C GLY A 471 23.02 -1.50 17.31
N LYS A 472 23.17 -0.35 17.95
CA LYS A 472 23.80 0.83 17.38
C LYS A 472 24.81 1.39 18.34
N VAL A 473 25.94 1.84 17.82
CA VAL A 473 26.98 2.50 18.61
C VAL A 473 27.22 3.88 18.03
N ALA A 474 27.24 4.90 18.87
CA ALA A 474 27.56 6.26 18.44
C ALA A 474 28.60 6.89 19.40
N ILE A 475 29.33 7.85 18.88
CA ILE A 475 30.31 8.63 19.63
C ILE A 475 29.87 10.09 19.60
N SER A 476 29.68 10.72 20.77
CA SER A 476 29.46 12.16 20.86
C SER A 476 30.78 12.90 20.99
N LEU A 477 31.09 13.77 20.06
CA LEU A 477 32.28 14.65 20.09
C LEU A 477 32.04 15.93 20.91
N THR A 478 30.92 16.00 21.65
CA THR A 478 30.65 17.04 22.64
C THR A 478 30.17 16.43 23.95
N ASN A 479 30.54 17.07 25.05
CA ASN A 479 30.12 16.73 26.41
C ASN A 479 29.57 17.97 27.14
N GLN A 480 29.08 18.98 26.37
CA GLN A 480 28.70 20.27 26.91
C GLN A 480 27.27 20.67 26.57
N THR A 481 26.42 19.73 26.16
CA THR A 481 25.01 20.01 25.80
C THR A 481 24.22 20.56 26.99
N TYR A 482 24.64 20.30 28.22
CA TYR A 482 24.08 20.85 29.45
C TYR A 482 24.07 22.39 29.44
N GLN A 483 24.95 23.05 28.66
CA GLN A 483 25.00 24.52 28.53
C GLN A 483 23.71 25.06 27.97
N TRP A 484 23.07 24.40 27.04
CA TRP A 484 21.73 24.81 26.53
C TRP A 484 20.69 24.78 27.66
N HIS A 485 20.73 23.77 28.51
CA HIS A 485 19.82 23.69 29.66
C HIS A 485 20.04 24.84 30.64
N THR A 486 21.29 25.15 30.97
CA THR A 486 21.65 26.24 31.90
C THR A 486 21.41 27.62 31.29
N ALA A 487 21.51 27.76 29.96
CA ALA A 487 21.15 28.98 29.22
C ALA A 487 19.63 29.18 29.03
N GLY A 488 18.79 28.33 29.63
CA GLY A 488 17.33 28.43 29.55
C GLY A 488 16.72 27.75 28.34
N GLN A 489 17.50 27.17 27.44
CA GLN A 489 17.04 26.49 26.22
C GLN A 489 16.62 25.04 26.49
N ARG A 490 15.79 24.82 27.52
CA ARG A 490 15.40 23.47 27.98
C ARG A 490 14.71 22.65 26.89
N GLN A 491 13.90 23.27 26.04
CA GLN A 491 13.20 22.57 24.95
C GLN A 491 14.18 22.06 23.89
N LEU A 492 15.18 22.87 23.52
CA LEU A 492 16.23 22.47 22.58
C LEU A 492 17.01 21.27 23.13
N TYR A 493 17.45 21.37 24.40
CA TYR A 493 18.12 20.27 25.11
C TYR A 493 17.29 18.99 25.12
N SER A 494 15.99 19.12 25.43
CA SER A 494 15.07 17.97 25.46
C SER A 494 14.91 17.32 24.10
N ARG A 495 14.74 18.09 23.01
CA ARG A 495 14.63 17.55 21.63
C ARG A 495 15.91 16.86 21.18
N TYR A 496 17.07 17.42 21.52
CA TYR A 496 18.36 16.81 21.19
C TYR A 496 18.52 15.43 21.85
N TRP A 497 18.31 15.33 23.15
CA TRP A 497 18.46 14.07 23.86
C TRP A 497 17.37 13.07 23.50
N GLN A 498 16.14 13.52 23.31
CA GLN A 498 15.07 12.67 22.80
C GLN A 498 15.45 12.05 21.45
N PHE A 499 15.95 12.87 20.51
CA PHE A 499 16.39 12.39 19.20
C PHE A 499 17.51 11.35 19.32
N LEU A 500 18.51 11.57 20.17
CA LEU A 500 19.60 10.60 20.37
C LEU A 500 19.09 9.27 20.98
N PHE A 501 18.22 9.36 21.98
CA PHE A 501 17.64 8.19 22.62
C PHE A 501 16.82 7.36 21.61
N GLU A 502 15.90 7.97 20.90
CA GLU A 502 15.07 7.29 19.88
C GLU A 502 15.91 6.68 18.76
N SER A 503 17.00 7.35 18.41
CA SER A 503 17.90 6.87 17.35
C SER A 503 18.73 5.68 17.78
N LEU A 504 19.12 5.58 19.04
CA LEU A 504 20.11 4.62 19.55
C LEU A 504 19.51 3.49 20.39
N ALA A 505 18.49 3.77 21.22
CA ALA A 505 17.96 2.78 22.15
C ALA A 505 17.50 1.52 21.43
N ARG A 506 17.63 0.39 22.13
CA ARG A 506 17.07 -0.90 21.70
C ARG A 506 15.59 -0.71 21.39
N GLN A 507 15.17 -1.13 20.21
CA GLN A 507 13.74 -1.24 19.95
C GLN A 507 13.19 -2.40 20.77
N SER A 508 12.19 -2.12 21.60
CA SER A 508 11.56 -3.14 22.42
C SER A 508 11.10 -4.30 21.55
N LEU A 509 11.53 -5.51 21.91
CA LEU A 509 11.07 -6.74 21.28
C LEU A 509 9.78 -7.27 21.93
N ALA A 510 9.13 -6.48 22.80
CA ALA A 510 7.82 -6.82 23.38
C ALA A 510 6.77 -6.98 22.28
N PRO A 511 5.67 -7.68 22.54
CA PRO A 511 4.56 -7.73 21.58
C PRO A 511 4.23 -6.30 21.12
N TYR A 512 4.17 -6.05 19.83
CA TYR A 512 3.85 -4.73 19.31
C TYR A 512 2.77 -4.81 18.22
N LEU A 513 1.91 -3.83 18.25
CA LEU A 513 0.93 -3.62 17.19
C LEU A 513 1.66 -2.97 16.00
N LEU A 514 1.57 -3.61 14.84
CA LEU A 514 2.20 -3.10 13.64
C LEU A 514 1.56 -1.77 13.23
N PRO A 515 2.36 -0.74 12.99
CA PRO A 515 1.85 0.54 12.54
C PRO A 515 1.20 0.39 11.17
N VAL A 516 0.18 1.18 10.93
CA VAL A 516 -0.40 1.31 9.58
C VAL A 516 0.61 2.04 8.71
N GLU A 517 0.85 1.52 7.51
CA GLU A 517 1.71 2.20 6.54
C GLU A 517 1.23 3.63 6.30
N ASN A 518 2.16 4.58 6.28
CA ASN A 518 1.87 6.01 6.21
C ASN A 518 1.19 6.45 4.90
N ASP A 519 1.21 5.61 3.87
CA ASP A 519 0.56 5.84 2.58
C ASP A 519 -0.85 5.25 2.48
N HIS A 520 -1.37 4.62 3.56
CA HIS A 520 -2.71 4.04 3.60
C HIS A 520 -3.70 4.95 4.34
N LEU A 521 -4.88 5.14 3.74
CA LEU A 521 -6.04 5.70 4.42
C LEU A 521 -6.91 4.58 4.98
N ASN A 522 -7.22 4.67 6.27
CA ASN A 522 -8.25 3.84 6.87
C ASN A 522 -9.61 4.44 6.51
N ILE A 523 -10.37 3.80 5.66
CA ILE A 523 -11.67 4.28 5.20
C ILE A 523 -12.77 3.46 5.87
N ALA A 524 -13.83 4.12 6.32
CA ALA A 524 -15.01 3.48 6.87
C ALA A 524 -15.62 2.48 5.86
N ARG A 525 -16.20 1.39 6.37
CA ARG A 525 -16.82 0.29 5.60
C ARG A 525 -15.89 -0.46 4.66
N GLN A 526 -14.57 -0.25 4.78
CA GLN A 526 -13.57 -1.04 4.07
C GLN A 526 -12.84 -1.98 5.04
N PRO A 527 -12.39 -3.16 4.58
CA PRO A 527 -11.64 -4.08 5.42
C PRO A 527 -10.29 -3.48 5.79
N LEU A 528 -9.98 -3.44 7.07
CA LEU A 528 -8.73 -2.95 7.63
C LEU A 528 -8.03 -4.09 8.36
N PRO A 529 -6.94 -4.65 7.82
CA PRO A 529 -6.11 -5.59 8.55
C PRO A 529 -5.38 -4.88 9.68
N ARG A 530 -5.35 -5.53 10.85
CA ARG A 530 -4.57 -5.08 12.00
C ARG A 530 -3.76 -6.25 12.50
N CYS A 531 -2.47 -6.06 12.47
CA CYS A 531 -1.50 -7.10 12.77
C CYS A 531 -0.73 -6.76 14.03
N PHE A 532 -0.29 -7.80 14.74
CA PHE A 532 0.68 -7.70 15.81
C PHE A 532 1.80 -8.69 15.57
N SER A 533 2.96 -8.38 16.11
CA SER A 533 4.13 -9.25 16.05
C SER A 533 4.67 -9.51 17.44
N VAL A 534 5.20 -10.71 17.63
CA VAL A 534 5.81 -11.17 18.87
C VAL A 534 7.16 -11.83 18.57
N ASN A 535 7.93 -12.11 19.61
CA ASN A 535 9.28 -12.73 19.48
C ASN A 535 9.24 -14.26 19.37
N GLU A 536 8.08 -14.86 19.43
CA GLU A 536 7.90 -16.31 19.48
C GLU A 536 6.97 -16.80 18.39
N ASN A 537 6.97 -18.11 18.16
CA ASN A 537 6.06 -18.72 17.18
C ASN A 537 4.63 -18.73 17.71
N LEU A 538 3.74 -18.05 16.99
CA LEU A 538 2.34 -17.87 17.37
C LEU A 538 1.47 -19.11 17.13
N TYR A 539 1.87 -20.08 16.29
CA TYR A 539 1.02 -21.25 16.03
C TYR A 539 0.66 -22.04 17.31
N SER A 540 1.57 -22.09 18.26
CA SER A 540 1.36 -22.78 19.53
C SER A 540 0.82 -21.90 20.66
N ARG A 541 0.90 -20.60 20.53
CA ARG A 541 0.64 -19.63 21.62
C ARG A 541 -0.34 -18.52 21.25
N LEU A 542 -1.02 -18.62 20.12
CA LEU A 542 -1.97 -17.60 19.67
C LEU A 542 -3.09 -17.36 20.70
N ALA A 543 -3.48 -18.40 21.45
CA ALA A 543 -4.52 -18.31 22.47
C ALA A 543 -4.12 -17.41 23.68
N ASP A 544 -2.82 -17.18 23.88
CA ASP A 544 -2.33 -16.32 24.96
C ASP A 544 -2.52 -14.83 24.65
N TYR A 545 -2.89 -14.50 23.41
CA TYR A 545 -3.05 -13.15 22.89
C TYR A 545 -4.52 -12.86 22.54
N ALA A 546 -5.08 -11.83 23.14
CA ALA A 546 -6.44 -11.37 22.85
C ALA A 546 -6.38 -10.01 22.11
N LEU A 547 -6.83 -10.01 20.86
CA LEU A 547 -6.95 -8.80 20.06
C LEU A 547 -8.40 -8.29 20.16
N ARG A 548 -8.58 -7.03 20.53
CA ARG A 548 -9.89 -6.39 20.66
C ARG A 548 -9.93 -5.10 19.87
N TYR A 549 -11.04 -4.83 19.25
CA TYR A 549 -11.33 -3.60 18.53
C TYR A 549 -12.45 -2.85 19.22
N GLN A 550 -12.32 -1.54 19.31
CA GLN A 550 -13.33 -0.64 19.85
C GLN A 550 -13.53 0.54 18.91
N ASP A 551 -14.75 0.75 18.48
CA ASP A 551 -15.24 1.94 17.80
C ASP A 551 -15.32 3.13 18.79
N SER A 552 -15.48 4.35 18.28
CA SER A 552 -15.56 5.58 19.09
C SER A 552 -16.63 5.57 20.16
N GLU A 553 -17.74 4.87 19.95
CA GLU A 553 -18.92 4.80 20.83
C GLU A 553 -19.28 3.37 21.25
N GLY A 554 -18.57 2.37 20.73
CA GLY A 554 -18.94 0.98 20.85
C GLY A 554 -18.30 0.24 22.03
N THR A 555 -18.85 -0.94 22.34
CA THR A 555 -18.23 -1.91 23.23
C THR A 555 -17.07 -2.61 22.51
N PRO A 556 -15.98 -2.98 23.23
CA PRO A 556 -14.88 -3.71 22.63
C PRO A 556 -15.32 -5.05 22.04
N VAL A 557 -15.02 -5.30 20.78
CA VAL A 557 -15.31 -6.54 20.06
C VAL A 557 -14.04 -7.37 19.96
N ALA A 558 -14.10 -8.65 20.32
CA ALA A 558 -12.97 -9.56 20.14
C ALA A 558 -12.77 -9.87 18.65
N LEU A 559 -11.54 -9.79 18.20
CA LEU A 559 -11.12 -10.19 16.87
C LEU A 559 -10.48 -11.58 16.95
N ILE A 560 -10.65 -12.37 15.91
CA ILE A 560 -9.97 -13.67 15.78
C ILE A 560 -8.77 -13.45 14.87
N PRO A 561 -7.56 -13.32 15.44
CA PRO A 561 -6.36 -13.15 14.62
C PRO A 561 -5.98 -14.47 13.94
N GLN A 562 -5.41 -14.38 12.76
CA GLN A 562 -4.85 -15.49 12.01
C GLN A 562 -3.35 -15.31 11.89
N VAL A 563 -2.58 -16.36 12.14
CA VAL A 563 -1.13 -16.35 11.99
C VAL A 563 -0.78 -16.22 10.50
N ASP A 564 0.17 -15.35 10.20
CA ASP A 564 0.68 -15.18 8.83
C ASP A 564 1.44 -16.44 8.39
N GLU A 565 1.16 -16.94 7.18
CA GLU A 565 1.76 -18.19 6.67
C GLU A 565 3.27 -18.06 6.44
N VAL A 566 3.75 -16.87 6.12
CA VAL A 566 5.16 -16.59 5.82
C VAL A 566 5.91 -16.19 7.09
N ASN A 567 5.28 -15.36 7.92
CA ASN A 567 5.87 -14.86 9.15
C ASN A 567 5.12 -15.37 10.37
N GLN A 568 5.55 -16.52 10.90
CA GLN A 568 4.90 -17.22 12.02
C GLN A 568 4.93 -16.45 13.35
N ASN A 569 5.65 -15.34 13.40
CA ASN A 569 5.71 -14.43 14.56
C ASN A 569 4.69 -13.28 14.44
N MET A 570 3.88 -13.29 13.40
CA MET A 570 2.88 -12.25 13.12
C MET A 570 1.48 -12.86 13.04
N ALA A 571 0.50 -12.17 13.60
CA ALA A 571 -0.91 -12.52 13.40
C ALA A 571 -1.74 -11.26 13.10
N CYS A 572 -2.75 -11.43 12.25
CA CYS A 572 -3.58 -10.35 11.76
C CYS A 572 -5.06 -10.64 11.98
N GLY A 573 -5.80 -9.65 12.48
CA GLY A 573 -7.26 -9.61 12.46
C GLY A 573 -7.77 -8.58 11.46
N VAL A 574 -8.95 -8.80 10.90
CA VAL A 574 -9.59 -7.84 9.96
C VAL A 574 -10.78 -7.19 10.64
N ILE A 575 -10.85 -5.88 10.59
CA ILE A 575 -11.96 -5.07 11.08
C ILE A 575 -12.69 -4.39 9.92
N TYR A 576 -13.97 -4.11 10.12
CA TYR A 576 -14.81 -3.35 9.20
C TYR A 576 -15.42 -2.18 9.98
N PRO A 577 -14.73 -1.03 10.07
CA PRO A 577 -15.21 0.12 10.81
C PRO A 577 -16.55 0.61 10.26
N ALA A 578 -17.57 0.71 11.11
CA ALA A 578 -18.89 1.19 10.70
C ALA A 578 -18.93 2.73 10.53
N SER A 579 -18.16 3.44 11.36
CA SER A 579 -18.12 4.90 11.44
C SER A 579 -16.73 5.45 11.24
N SER A 580 -16.64 6.74 10.88
CA SER A 580 -15.41 7.51 10.88
C SER A 580 -15.05 8.03 12.27
N GLY A 581 -13.83 8.49 12.44
CA GLY A 581 -13.33 9.05 13.69
C GLY A 581 -12.26 8.20 14.36
N TRP A 582 -11.90 8.56 15.58
CA TRP A 582 -10.90 7.84 16.37
C TRP A 582 -11.42 6.50 16.85
N GLN A 583 -10.64 5.46 16.63
CA GLN A 583 -10.93 4.09 17.03
C GLN A 583 -9.71 3.49 17.71
N ARG A 584 -9.91 2.40 18.46
CA ARG A 584 -8.88 1.78 19.26
C ARG A 584 -8.78 0.29 19.01
N ILE A 585 -7.53 -0.19 18.96
CA ILE A 585 -7.22 -1.61 19.00
C ILE A 585 -6.41 -1.90 20.26
N THR A 586 -6.69 -3.00 20.90
CA THR A 586 -6.05 -3.42 22.13
C THR A 586 -5.58 -4.86 21.99
N LEU A 587 -4.30 -5.09 22.26
CA LEU A 587 -3.70 -6.41 22.35
C LEU A 587 -3.40 -6.70 23.81
N SER A 588 -4.00 -7.73 24.36
CA SER A 588 -3.73 -8.20 25.72
C SER A 588 -2.94 -9.50 25.66
N ALA A 589 -1.82 -9.56 26.38
CA ALA A 589 -0.96 -10.73 26.51
C ALA A 589 -0.58 -10.89 27.96
N ASN A 590 -1.00 -11.98 28.61
CA ASN A 590 -0.83 -12.20 30.04
C ASN A 590 -1.39 -11.02 30.86
N GLU A 591 -0.54 -10.30 31.60
CA GLU A 591 -0.92 -9.12 32.39
C GLU A 591 -0.66 -7.78 31.66
N GLU A 592 0.00 -7.82 30.49
CA GLU A 592 0.28 -6.64 29.70
C GLU A 592 -0.83 -6.34 28.71
N THR A 593 -1.14 -5.06 28.55
CA THR A 593 -2.13 -4.57 27.59
C THR A 593 -1.54 -3.43 26.80
N LEU A 594 -1.41 -3.65 25.50
CA LEU A 594 -1.00 -2.64 24.52
C LEU A 594 -2.23 -2.04 23.85
N SER A 595 -2.29 -0.74 23.78
CA SER A 595 -3.40 -0.02 23.12
C SER A 595 -2.84 0.92 22.07
N HIS A 596 -3.46 0.92 20.88
CA HIS A 596 -3.13 1.82 19.80
C HIS A 596 -4.40 2.47 19.25
N SER A 597 -4.38 3.80 19.14
CA SER A 597 -5.47 4.56 18.57
C SER A 597 -5.16 4.86 17.09
N PHE A 598 -6.17 4.77 16.24
CA PHE A 598 -6.05 5.10 14.83
C PHE A 598 -7.31 5.81 14.35
N TYR A 599 -7.14 6.66 13.34
CA TYR A 599 -8.24 7.42 12.77
C TYR A 599 -8.79 6.73 11.53
N VAL A 600 -10.12 6.68 11.42
CA VAL A 600 -10.86 6.19 10.26
C VAL A 600 -11.52 7.37 9.56
N TYR A 601 -11.26 7.51 8.27
CA TYR A 601 -11.78 8.56 7.41
C TYR A 601 -13.11 8.18 6.81
N ASN A 602 -13.94 9.16 6.47
CA ASN A 602 -15.14 8.94 5.66
C ASN A 602 -14.77 8.52 4.24
N GLU A 603 -15.73 7.92 3.55
CA GLU A 603 -15.56 7.58 2.14
C GLU A 603 -15.40 8.80 1.22
N SER A 604 -15.91 9.97 1.66
CA SER A 604 -15.79 11.26 0.96
C SER A 604 -14.49 12.01 1.25
N ASP A 605 -13.70 11.61 2.27
CA ASP A 605 -12.47 12.30 2.62
C ASP A 605 -11.36 11.96 1.61
N TRP A 606 -10.49 12.92 1.31
CA TRP A 606 -9.36 12.74 0.41
C TRP A 606 -9.72 12.24 -1.00
N PRO A 607 -10.73 12.80 -1.70
CA PRO A 607 -11.23 12.27 -2.97
C PRO A 607 -10.15 12.21 -4.05
N ALA A 608 -9.31 13.25 -4.19
CA ALA A 608 -8.23 13.28 -5.17
C ALA A 608 -7.18 12.17 -4.90
N TRP A 609 -6.80 11.98 -3.63
CA TRP A 609 -5.84 10.94 -3.26
C TRP A 609 -6.42 9.54 -3.40
N GLN A 610 -7.68 9.32 -3.02
CA GLN A 610 -8.37 8.04 -3.26
C GLN A 610 -8.43 7.71 -4.76
N GLN A 611 -8.78 8.69 -5.60
CA GLN A 611 -8.80 8.53 -7.06
C GLN A 611 -7.41 8.16 -7.59
N GLN A 612 -6.37 8.89 -7.20
CA GLN A 612 -4.99 8.60 -7.59
C GLN A 612 -4.57 7.17 -7.20
N ARG A 613 -4.92 6.72 -5.99
CA ARG A 613 -4.59 5.36 -5.52
C ARG A 613 -5.28 4.29 -6.35
N LYS A 614 -6.56 4.44 -6.66
CA LYS A 614 -7.30 3.52 -7.53
C LYS A 614 -6.69 3.48 -8.94
N HIS A 615 -6.34 4.63 -9.52
CA HIS A 615 -5.66 4.71 -10.81
C HIS A 615 -4.30 4.01 -10.79
N ASN A 616 -3.49 4.23 -9.76
CA ASN A 616 -2.18 3.60 -9.62
C ASN A 616 -2.30 2.08 -9.44
N ALA A 617 -3.28 1.62 -8.66
CA ALA A 617 -3.59 0.20 -8.52
C ALA A 617 -3.97 -0.43 -9.86
N GLY A 618 -4.85 0.23 -10.61
CA GLY A 618 -5.26 -0.22 -11.93
C GLY A 618 -4.10 -0.29 -12.93
N LYS A 619 -3.23 0.72 -12.98
CA LYS A 619 -2.04 0.71 -13.85
C LYS A 619 -1.09 -0.46 -13.54
N ARG A 620 -0.86 -0.73 -12.24
CA ARG A 620 -0.03 -1.88 -11.81
C ARG A 620 -0.65 -3.20 -12.26
N MET A 621 -1.98 -3.33 -12.16
CA MET A 621 -2.68 -4.53 -12.61
C MET A 621 -2.69 -4.64 -14.14
N GLN A 622 -2.91 -3.57 -14.86
CA GLN A 622 -2.83 -3.56 -16.32
C GLN A 622 -1.47 -4.07 -16.79
N SER A 623 -0.35 -3.54 -16.24
CA SER A 623 0.99 -4.00 -16.60
C SER A 623 1.25 -5.47 -16.22
N ALA A 624 0.75 -5.93 -15.08
CA ALA A 624 0.91 -7.30 -14.61
C ALA A 624 0.09 -8.32 -15.43
N MET A 625 -1.04 -7.91 -16.01
CA MET A 625 -1.94 -8.78 -16.78
C MET A 625 -1.68 -8.75 -18.29
N GLN A 626 -1.01 -7.74 -18.83
CA GLN A 626 -0.67 -7.63 -20.25
C GLN A 626 0.39 -8.64 -20.74
N THR A 627 1.05 -9.35 -19.86
CA THR A 627 2.09 -10.36 -20.20
C THR A 627 1.54 -11.70 -20.69
N GLY A 628 0.22 -11.85 -20.81
CA GLY A 628 -0.43 -13.02 -21.40
C GLY A 628 -0.28 -13.05 -22.92
N LEU A 629 0.07 -14.23 -23.47
CA LEU A 629 0.12 -14.52 -24.91
C LEU A 629 -1.14 -14.00 -25.62
N LYS A 630 -0.98 -13.38 -26.78
CA LYS A 630 -2.10 -13.04 -27.68
C LYS A 630 -2.85 -14.34 -28.00
N GLN A 631 -3.92 -14.62 -27.28
CA GLN A 631 -4.84 -15.68 -27.64
C GLN A 631 -5.70 -15.21 -28.83
N THR A 632 -5.78 -16.03 -29.84
CA THR A 632 -6.68 -15.79 -30.97
C THR A 632 -8.09 -16.18 -30.57
N TYR A 633 -9.03 -15.30 -30.80
CA TYR A 633 -10.44 -15.50 -30.47
C TYR A 633 -11.20 -15.92 -31.73
N TRP A 634 -12.18 -16.75 -31.50
CA TRP A 634 -13.04 -17.26 -32.59
C TRP A 634 -14.49 -16.82 -32.27
N THR A 635 -15.07 -15.95 -33.11
CA THR A 635 -16.46 -15.54 -32.97
C THR A 635 -17.34 -16.37 -33.89
N GLU A 636 -18.46 -16.89 -33.38
CA GLU A 636 -19.44 -17.62 -34.18
C GLU A 636 -20.29 -16.63 -34.97
N ILE A 637 -20.40 -16.87 -36.27
CA ILE A 637 -21.28 -16.06 -37.12
C ILE A 637 -22.74 -16.42 -36.82
N SER A 638 -23.62 -15.40 -36.78
CA SER A 638 -25.04 -15.62 -36.59
C SER A 638 -25.64 -16.47 -37.73
N LEU A 639 -26.22 -17.62 -37.37
CA LEU A 639 -26.82 -18.56 -38.31
C LEU A 639 -28.22 -18.17 -38.75
N TRP A 640 -28.83 -17.10 -38.22
CA TRP A 640 -30.18 -16.66 -38.56
C TRP A 640 -30.42 -16.42 -40.06
N PRO A 641 -29.51 -15.77 -40.82
CA PRO A 641 -29.69 -15.58 -42.25
C PRO A 641 -29.73 -16.91 -43.01
N LEU A 642 -28.94 -17.90 -42.63
CA LEU A 642 -28.89 -19.22 -43.23
C LEU A 642 -30.18 -19.99 -42.97
N TRP A 643 -30.74 -19.89 -41.75
CA TRP A 643 -32.04 -20.48 -41.43
C TRP A 643 -33.16 -19.90 -42.27
N TRP A 644 -33.19 -18.57 -42.47
CA TRP A 644 -34.19 -17.92 -43.35
C TRP A 644 -34.01 -18.34 -44.81
N GLY A 645 -32.76 -18.48 -45.26
CA GLY A 645 -32.44 -18.99 -46.61
C GLY A 645 -32.97 -20.41 -46.83
N LEU A 646 -32.70 -21.30 -45.87
CA LEU A 646 -33.15 -22.69 -45.89
C LEU A 646 -34.70 -22.77 -45.94
N LEU A 647 -35.38 -21.98 -45.10
CA LEU A 647 -36.83 -21.92 -45.01
C LEU A 647 -37.43 -21.46 -46.32
N LEU A 648 -36.81 -20.46 -46.96
CA LEU A 648 -37.20 -19.98 -48.28
C LEU A 648 -37.04 -21.07 -49.38
N MET A 649 -35.92 -21.76 -49.43
CA MET A 649 -35.67 -22.84 -50.40
C MET A 649 -36.65 -24.00 -50.21
N CYS A 650 -36.91 -24.43 -48.98
CA CYS A 650 -37.90 -25.48 -48.69
C CYS A 650 -39.33 -25.03 -49.07
N SER A 651 -39.67 -23.76 -48.83
CA SER A 651 -40.95 -23.20 -49.20
C SER A 651 -41.17 -23.19 -50.76
N LEU A 652 -40.10 -22.78 -51.47
CA LEU A 652 -40.13 -22.80 -52.95
C LEU A 652 -40.26 -24.23 -53.50
N LEU A 653 -39.59 -25.22 -52.97
CA LEU A 653 -39.70 -26.64 -53.31
C LEU A 653 -41.10 -27.16 -52.98
N TRP A 654 -41.71 -26.77 -51.86
CA TRP A 654 -43.07 -27.15 -51.48
C TRP A 654 -44.14 -26.53 -52.43
N ILE A 655 -44.00 -25.22 -52.76
CA ILE A 655 -44.88 -24.51 -53.69
C ILE A 655 -44.81 -25.17 -55.05
N GLU A 656 -43.64 -25.47 -55.57
CA GLU A 656 -43.42 -26.16 -56.81
C GLU A 656 -44.15 -27.52 -56.82
N ARG A 657 -44.06 -28.26 -55.76
CA ARG A 657 -44.71 -29.56 -55.60
C ARG A 657 -46.26 -29.42 -55.59
N LYS A 658 -46.78 -28.47 -54.80
CA LYS A 658 -48.22 -28.31 -54.56
C LYS A 658 -48.96 -27.71 -55.77
N PHE A 659 -48.47 -26.65 -56.38
CA PHE A 659 -49.17 -25.94 -57.45
C PHE A 659 -49.10 -26.64 -58.81
N TRP A 660 -48.08 -27.48 -59.01
CA TRP A 660 -47.98 -28.18 -60.32
C TRP A 660 -48.49 -29.61 -60.28
N THR A 661 -48.71 -30.22 -59.12
CA THR A 661 -49.47 -31.48 -59.03
C THR A 661 -50.97 -31.24 -59.28
N ASN A 662 -51.54 -30.13 -58.77
CA ASN A 662 -52.96 -29.81 -59.00
C ASN A 662 -53.32 -29.44 -60.44
N ARG A 663 -52.39 -29.12 -61.37
CA ARG A 663 -52.65 -28.89 -62.80
C ARG A 663 -52.71 -30.15 -63.62
N ILE A 664 -52.45 -31.29 -63.12
CA ILE A 664 -52.47 -32.58 -63.82
C ILE A 664 -53.87 -33.22 -63.68
N ASP A 665 -54.58 -32.97 -62.56
CA ASP A 665 -55.89 -33.59 -62.31
C ASP A 665 -57.07 -32.83 -62.94
N THR A 666 -56.83 -31.64 -63.51
CA THR A 666 -57.91 -30.87 -64.21
C THR A 666 -57.88 -30.95 -65.74
N GLY A 667 -57.07 -31.85 -66.33
CA GLY A 667 -56.86 -32.00 -67.76
C GLY A 667 -57.33 -33.33 -68.36
N SER A 668 -58.16 -34.11 -67.63
CA SER A 668 -58.77 -35.34 -68.19
C SER A 668 -60.27 -35.42 -67.84
N THR A 669 -61.05 -34.63 -68.53
CA THR A 669 -62.45 -34.92 -68.83
C THR A 669 -62.68 -34.60 -70.28
#